data_c489e6b9aa6814553ce51c08f55214c0
#
_entry.id   c489e6b9aa6814553ce51c08f55214c0
#
_cell.length_a   1.000
_cell.length_b   1.000
_cell.length_c   1.000
_cell.angle_alpha   90.00
_cell.angle_beta   90.00
_cell.angle_gamma   90.00
#
_symmetry.space_group_name_H-M   'P 1'
#
loop_
_entity.id
_entity.type
_entity.pdbx_description
1 polymer ?
#
loop_
_entity_poly.entity_id
_entity_poly.type
_entity_poly.pdbx_seq_one_letter_code
_entity_poly.pdbx_strand_id
1 'polypeptide(L)'
;MNPIERTTQNMPMVAMRGVVIFPKMVMHFDVARDASIQAVNAAYASDHQLFLVAQRDVFTEEPEQKDLYEFGVIAEVRQVLKTPDGVMRVLVEGVQKAKLCSMEKQDAFLTAEVKPVSYKSRAKIDDVELTAMIRTLKESFDQYCDFFPRMPRELVVSVLCQDDPYELFNNMIFNINLDYRQKQELLEENHILKRLDMLLRMLQHEIAVLDLERDIQERTKESMDRSQKEFYLREQMHIIEEQLGEAEDEQEDAAEYVAKIKELKLEPATEEKLLKEADRIGKLPPATQEAFLIRNYLDTVLSLPWNQETKTKVNLEKARAILDKDHYGMKKVKERVLESIALHAMMPEVTGQILCFVGPPGVGKTSIGKSIAKALGRNYERVSLGGIRDESDIRGHRKTYIGAMPGRIMDAMARAKSKNPLILLDEIDKMSNDFRGDPSAAMLEVLDSEQNQAFRDHYIEVPFDLSKTLFIATANTLDTIPAPLLDRMEVIELGSYNREEKFQIAKHHLLSKQMKKHGLKGTQFKVQDAVLYTLIDDYTREAGVRELERMLAALCRKAVKELVSGTCKRVTITTKNLTTYLGHKKYLPDDQSKQDTVGIVNGLAWTSVGGVLMPLETLVLNGKGMIELTGSLGDVMKESAKIAVSYVRSIAKQYHIPEDFYLKNDLHIHAPEGAVPKDGPSAGVTMVTAIVSALSGIPVRHDVAMTGEITLHGKVLPIGGLPEKAMAAYKAGLKTVIIPKRNEPDLEDVDETVRNGLEFVTAENLETVLKTALVSVPEPIQPETPIAEQPDEQPAVFSPKAAGTPAPETKTLIPV
;
A
#
# COMPACT_ATOMS: atom_id res chain seq x y z
N MET A 1 60.32 -10.80 6.41
CA MET A 1 59.05 -10.14 6.07
C MET A 1 58.29 -9.86 7.36
N ASN A 2 58.36 -8.60 7.81
CA ASN A 2 57.77 -8.20 9.09
C ASN A 2 56.25 -8.35 9.07
N PRO A 3 55.61 -8.81 10.14
CA PRO A 3 54.17 -8.72 10.29
C PRO A 3 53.82 -7.24 10.53
N ILE A 4 53.15 -6.63 9.58
CA ILE A 4 52.52 -5.32 9.74
C ILE A 4 51.48 -5.48 10.83
N GLU A 5 51.73 -4.93 11.99
CA GLU A 5 50.75 -4.80 13.08
C GLU A 5 49.54 -4.07 12.55
N ARG A 6 48.39 -4.69 12.68
CA ARG A 6 47.07 -4.23 12.23
C ARG A 6 46.56 -3.20 13.24
N THR A 7 47.13 -1.99 13.23
CA THR A 7 46.65 -0.85 14.01
C THR A 7 45.33 -0.34 13.40
N THR A 8 44.35 -0.09 14.25
CA THR A 8 43.16 0.67 13.87
C THR A 8 43.56 2.09 13.49
N GLN A 9 42.89 2.67 12.51
CA GLN A 9 43.11 4.02 12.01
C GLN A 9 41.82 4.83 12.23
N ASN A 10 41.97 6.05 12.73
CA ASN A 10 40.84 6.98 12.87
C ASN A 10 40.90 7.99 11.72
N MET A 11 39.79 8.10 10.96
CA MET A 11 39.74 9.00 9.82
C MET A 11 38.30 9.53 9.57
N PRO A 12 38.17 10.66 8.84
CA PRO A 12 36.86 11.15 8.41
C PRO A 12 36.10 10.10 7.62
N MET A 13 34.75 10.04 7.77
CA MET A 13 33.93 9.10 7.06
C MET A 13 32.74 9.75 6.39
N VAL A 14 32.32 9.15 5.28
CA VAL A 14 31.08 9.49 4.57
C VAL A 14 30.21 8.24 4.40
N ALA A 15 28.96 8.36 4.83
CA ALA A 15 27.94 7.33 4.63
C ALA A 15 27.31 7.49 3.23
N MET A 16 27.53 6.49 2.35
CA MET A 16 27.13 6.50 0.95
C MET A 16 25.71 5.97 0.79
N ARG A 17 24.87 6.64 -0.02
CA ARG A 17 23.51 6.21 -0.35
C ARG A 17 23.48 5.47 -1.67
N GLY A 18 23.18 4.17 -1.66
CA GLY A 18 23.00 3.38 -2.87
C GLY A 18 24.25 3.19 -3.73
N VAL A 19 25.45 3.47 -3.17
CA VAL A 19 26.72 3.35 -3.89
C VAL A 19 27.74 2.61 -3.03
N VAL A 20 28.44 1.67 -3.67
CA VAL A 20 29.55 0.91 -3.06
C VAL A 20 30.81 1.10 -3.90
N ILE A 21 31.90 1.43 -3.23
CA ILE A 21 33.20 1.61 -3.86
C ILE A 21 34.06 0.38 -3.60
N PHE A 22 34.90 0.02 -4.58
CA PHE A 22 35.86 -1.07 -4.45
C PHE A 22 37.31 -0.51 -4.48
N PRO A 23 38.27 -1.23 -3.91
CA PRO A 23 39.67 -0.89 -4.06
C PRO A 23 40.06 -0.77 -5.54
N LYS A 24 40.88 0.23 -5.89
CA LYS A 24 41.32 0.64 -7.23
C LYS A 24 40.21 1.24 -8.12
N MET A 25 39.00 1.39 -7.61
CA MET A 25 37.91 2.06 -8.32
C MET A 25 38.08 3.56 -8.21
N VAL A 26 38.02 4.24 -9.37
CA VAL A 26 37.98 5.70 -9.44
C VAL A 26 36.57 6.12 -9.82
N MET A 27 35.95 6.91 -8.97
CA MET A 27 34.61 7.44 -9.24
C MET A 27 34.39 8.82 -8.64
N HIS A 28 33.42 9.51 -9.19
CA HIS A 28 32.92 10.76 -8.62
C HIS A 28 31.53 10.53 -8.02
N PHE A 29 31.25 11.23 -6.93
CA PHE A 29 29.93 11.29 -6.31
C PHE A 29 29.66 12.68 -5.76
N ASP A 30 28.38 12.98 -5.65
CA ASP A 30 27.93 14.28 -5.16
C ASP A 30 27.60 14.21 -3.68
N VAL A 31 28.08 15.21 -2.93
CA VAL A 31 27.88 15.33 -1.48
C VAL A 31 27.07 16.59 -1.20
N ALA A 32 25.91 16.39 -0.58
CA ALA A 32 24.97 17.47 -0.25
C ALA A 32 24.77 17.69 1.25
N ARG A 33 25.07 16.67 2.10
CA ARG A 33 24.93 16.78 3.55
C ARG A 33 26.08 17.57 4.16
N ASP A 34 25.79 18.53 5.02
CA ASP A 34 26.81 19.38 5.69
C ASP A 34 27.89 18.56 6.40
N ALA A 35 27.50 17.55 7.19
CA ALA A 35 28.42 16.67 7.87
C ALA A 35 29.37 15.92 6.91
N SER A 36 28.87 15.49 5.76
CA SER A 36 29.67 14.79 4.74
C SER A 36 30.59 15.77 3.99
N ILE A 37 30.14 17.01 3.72
CA ILE A 37 30.94 18.08 3.14
C ILE A 37 32.09 18.41 4.05
N GLN A 38 31.85 18.48 5.37
CA GLN A 38 32.88 18.76 6.36
C GLN A 38 33.90 17.61 6.47
N ALA A 39 33.42 16.34 6.42
CA ALA A 39 34.29 15.16 6.42
C ALA A 39 35.25 15.17 5.21
N VAL A 40 34.74 15.46 4.00
CA VAL A 40 35.53 15.56 2.78
C VAL A 40 36.55 16.70 2.88
N ASN A 41 36.16 17.87 3.40
CA ASN A 41 37.07 19.01 3.60
C ASN A 41 38.18 18.67 4.62
N ALA A 42 37.83 18.00 5.73
CA ALA A 42 38.79 17.55 6.72
C ALA A 42 39.78 16.52 6.15
N ALA A 43 39.28 15.55 5.36
CA ALA A 43 40.15 14.59 4.67
C ALA A 43 41.09 15.30 3.65
N TYR A 44 40.56 16.23 2.85
CA TYR A 44 41.32 16.95 1.84
C TYR A 44 42.39 17.89 2.44
N ALA A 45 42.13 18.40 3.64
CA ALA A 45 43.08 19.25 4.37
C ALA A 45 44.17 18.48 5.13
N SER A 46 44.01 17.15 5.33
CA SER A 46 44.96 16.31 6.05
C SER A 46 45.77 15.39 5.13
N ASP A 47 45.47 14.10 5.18
CA ASP A 47 46.19 13.04 4.48
C ASP A 47 45.48 12.56 3.19
N HIS A 48 44.42 13.25 2.78
CA HIS A 48 43.52 12.90 1.68
C HIS A 48 42.80 11.56 1.83
N GLN A 49 42.83 10.94 3.01
CA GLN A 49 42.17 9.66 3.27
C GLN A 49 40.76 9.88 3.81
N LEU A 50 39.81 9.12 3.26
CA LEU A 50 38.40 9.17 3.60
C LEU A 50 37.86 7.76 3.67
N PHE A 51 37.15 7.42 4.74
CA PHE A 51 36.43 6.13 4.78
C PHE A 51 35.05 6.26 4.19
N LEU A 52 34.75 5.39 3.22
CA LEU A 52 33.47 5.34 2.51
C LEU A 52 32.77 4.03 2.82
N VAL A 53 31.57 4.12 3.36
CA VAL A 53 30.75 2.96 3.74
C VAL A 53 29.31 3.16 3.30
N ALA A 54 28.68 2.11 2.75
CA ALA A 54 27.31 2.18 2.30
C ALA A 54 26.31 2.11 3.47
N GLN A 55 25.18 2.79 3.31
CA GLN A 55 24.04 2.68 4.20
C GLN A 55 23.21 1.45 3.84
N ARG A 56 22.62 0.79 4.86
CA ARG A 56 21.68 -0.34 4.65
C ARG A 56 20.38 0.13 4.04
N ASP A 57 19.87 1.28 4.51
CA ASP A 57 18.69 1.94 3.96
C ASP A 57 19.07 3.32 3.40
N VAL A 58 18.76 3.53 2.12
CA VAL A 58 19.08 4.78 1.40
C VAL A 58 18.26 5.98 1.87
N PHE A 59 17.14 5.75 2.55
CA PHE A 59 16.24 6.80 3.02
C PHE A 59 16.61 7.38 4.40
N THR A 60 17.50 6.73 5.14
CA THR A 60 17.93 7.23 6.45
C THR A 60 18.74 8.52 6.30
N GLU A 61 18.26 9.61 6.91
CA GLU A 61 18.91 10.92 6.79
C GLU A 61 20.14 11.05 7.69
N GLU A 62 20.04 10.66 8.96
CA GLU A 62 21.14 10.62 9.93
C GLU A 62 21.43 9.16 10.33
N PRO A 63 22.36 8.48 9.64
CA PRO A 63 22.65 7.09 9.91
C PRO A 63 23.47 6.94 11.21
N GLU A 64 23.02 6.02 12.06
CA GLU A 64 23.78 5.49 13.19
C GLU A 64 24.65 4.30 12.74
N GLN A 65 25.55 3.83 13.59
CA GLN A 65 26.44 2.70 13.26
C GLN A 65 25.68 1.43 12.84
N LYS A 66 24.49 1.18 13.39
CA LYS A 66 23.63 0.05 13.04
C LYS A 66 23.06 0.12 11.61
N ASP A 67 22.92 1.34 11.08
CA ASP A 67 22.35 1.62 9.76
C ASP A 67 23.41 1.54 8.65
N LEU A 68 24.66 1.31 9.02
CA LEU A 68 25.79 1.16 8.10
C LEU A 68 26.18 -0.31 7.94
N TYR A 69 26.83 -0.62 6.82
CA TYR A 69 27.46 -1.92 6.64
C TYR A 69 28.77 -1.99 7.42
N GLU A 70 29.18 -3.20 7.79
CA GLU A 70 30.41 -3.41 8.56
C GLU A 70 31.70 -3.18 7.74
N PHE A 71 31.62 -3.33 6.43
CA PHE A 71 32.77 -3.19 5.54
C PHE A 71 32.56 -2.02 4.60
N GLY A 72 33.59 -1.21 4.48
CA GLY A 72 33.70 -0.12 3.56
C GLY A 72 35.09 -0.07 2.91
N VAL A 73 35.43 1.04 2.32
CA VAL A 73 36.72 1.25 1.61
C VAL A 73 37.36 2.54 2.08
N ILE A 74 38.65 2.48 2.42
CA ILE A 74 39.50 3.65 2.58
C ILE A 74 39.78 4.15 1.16
N ALA A 75 39.42 5.40 0.88
CA ALA A 75 39.59 6.02 -0.42
C ALA A 75 40.48 7.28 -0.28
N GLU A 76 41.21 7.57 -1.33
CA GLU A 76 41.97 8.81 -1.46
C GLU A 76 41.19 9.85 -2.24
N VAL A 77 41.02 11.04 -1.68
CA VAL A 77 40.33 12.16 -2.34
C VAL A 77 41.28 12.78 -3.38
N ARG A 78 41.00 12.59 -4.66
CA ARG A 78 41.83 13.09 -5.77
C ARG A 78 41.49 14.53 -6.16
N GLN A 79 40.19 14.86 -6.20
CA GLN A 79 39.72 16.17 -6.62
C GLN A 79 38.40 16.53 -5.96
N VAL A 80 38.26 17.80 -5.61
CA VAL A 80 37.03 18.35 -5.04
C VAL A 80 36.59 19.55 -5.88
N LEU A 81 35.35 19.53 -6.38
CA LEU A 81 34.73 20.60 -7.16
C LEU A 81 33.47 21.09 -6.44
N LYS A 82 33.41 22.39 -6.17
CA LYS A 82 32.20 23.02 -5.59
C LYS A 82 31.31 23.51 -6.73
N THR A 83 30.06 23.04 -6.78
CA THR A 83 29.07 23.54 -7.73
C THR A 83 28.35 24.78 -7.19
N PRO A 84 27.82 25.66 -8.07
CA PRO A 84 27.10 26.86 -7.64
C PRO A 84 25.91 26.57 -6.74
N ASP A 85 25.33 25.39 -6.85
CA ASP A 85 24.13 24.94 -6.11
C ASP A 85 24.44 24.45 -4.67
N GLY A 86 25.69 24.60 -4.21
CA GLY A 86 26.10 24.18 -2.87
C GLY A 86 26.41 22.67 -2.74
N VAL A 87 26.26 21.90 -3.80
CA VAL A 87 26.65 20.49 -3.84
C VAL A 87 28.15 20.38 -4.13
N MET A 88 28.83 19.47 -3.43
CA MET A 88 30.24 19.20 -3.60
C MET A 88 30.42 17.90 -4.41
N ARG A 89 31.06 18.01 -5.59
CA ARG A 89 31.43 16.82 -6.38
C ARG A 89 32.84 16.40 -6.04
N VAL A 90 33.00 15.17 -5.63
CA VAL A 90 34.27 14.61 -5.13
C VAL A 90 34.69 13.45 -6.01
N LEU A 91 35.93 13.51 -6.51
CA LEU A 91 36.58 12.40 -7.20
C LEU A 91 37.44 11.65 -6.18
N VAL A 92 37.18 10.37 -6.04
CA VAL A 92 37.93 9.50 -5.12
C VAL A 92 38.47 8.27 -5.82
N GLU A 93 39.55 7.75 -5.28
CA GLU A 93 40.10 6.45 -5.66
C GLU A 93 40.10 5.53 -4.46
N GLY A 94 39.43 4.36 -4.56
CA GLY A 94 39.45 3.34 -3.52
C GLY A 94 40.85 2.77 -3.32
N VAL A 95 41.36 2.81 -2.10
CA VAL A 95 42.73 2.31 -1.79
C VAL A 95 42.64 0.89 -1.24
N GLN A 96 41.89 0.71 -0.12
CA GLN A 96 41.89 -0.56 0.58
C GLN A 96 40.54 -0.81 1.28
N LYS A 97 40.10 -2.07 1.30
CA LYS A 97 38.94 -2.51 2.09
C LYS A 97 39.27 -2.38 3.59
N ALA A 98 38.32 -1.89 4.37
CA ALA A 98 38.48 -1.80 5.82
C ALA A 98 37.16 -2.17 6.52
N LYS A 99 37.28 -2.68 7.73
CA LYS A 99 36.14 -2.96 8.63
C LYS A 99 35.93 -1.76 9.57
N LEU A 100 34.69 -1.31 9.66
CA LEU A 100 34.24 -0.31 10.62
C LEU A 100 34.27 -0.92 12.04
N CYS A 101 35.02 -0.34 12.96
CA CYS A 101 35.09 -0.77 14.36
C CYS A 101 34.17 0.09 15.25
N SER A 102 34.32 1.40 15.16
CA SER A 102 33.47 2.36 15.88
C SER A 102 33.26 3.62 15.04
N MET A 103 32.17 4.32 15.30
CA MET A 103 31.82 5.59 14.70
C MET A 103 31.60 6.61 15.80
N GLU A 104 32.20 7.80 15.64
CA GLU A 104 32.05 8.92 16.56
C GLU A 104 31.62 10.17 15.78
N LYS A 105 30.68 10.92 16.33
CA LYS A 105 30.30 12.23 15.79
C LYS A 105 31.17 13.30 16.46
N GLN A 106 32.17 13.79 15.76
CA GLN A 106 32.89 14.99 16.18
C GLN A 106 32.06 16.20 15.74
N ASP A 107 32.18 17.32 16.48
CA ASP A 107 31.31 18.52 16.42
C ASP A 107 30.70 18.88 15.05
N ALA A 108 31.37 18.61 13.92
CA ALA A 108 30.94 19.00 12.59
C ALA A 108 30.79 17.83 11.58
N PHE A 109 31.41 16.67 11.79
CA PHE A 109 31.44 15.55 10.86
C PHE A 109 31.60 14.20 11.56
N LEU A 110 31.40 13.12 10.80
CA LEU A 110 31.55 11.75 11.29
C LEU A 110 32.99 11.27 11.13
N THR A 111 33.52 10.64 12.16
CA THR A 111 34.82 9.94 12.14
C THR A 111 34.61 8.47 12.39
N ALA A 112 35.40 7.63 11.76
CA ALA A 112 35.37 6.19 11.92
C ALA A 112 36.74 5.66 12.37
N GLU A 113 36.70 4.79 13.35
CA GLU A 113 37.83 3.91 13.65
C GLU A 113 37.71 2.69 12.77
N VAL A 114 38.65 2.50 11.85
CA VAL A 114 38.61 1.45 10.85
C VAL A 114 39.84 0.54 10.96
N LYS A 115 39.62 -0.74 10.65
CA LYS A 115 40.66 -1.76 10.58
C LYS A 115 40.85 -2.20 9.14
N PRO A 116 42.02 -1.88 8.51
CA PRO A 116 42.33 -2.34 7.16
C PRO A 116 42.29 -3.85 7.08
N VAL A 117 41.61 -4.37 6.03
CA VAL A 117 41.50 -5.81 5.76
C VAL A 117 42.21 -6.13 4.46
N SER A 118 43.19 -7.01 4.52
CA SER A 118 43.85 -7.55 3.34
C SER A 118 43.12 -8.82 2.88
N TYR A 119 42.95 -8.97 1.58
CA TYR A 119 42.43 -10.23 1.03
C TYR A 119 43.34 -11.39 1.45
N LYS A 120 42.78 -12.50 1.92
CA LYS A 120 43.54 -13.66 2.32
C LYS A 120 44.34 -14.16 1.12
N SER A 121 45.66 -14.10 1.24
CA SER A 121 46.63 -14.52 0.24
C SER A 121 46.47 -16.01 -0.12
N ARG A 122 46.78 -16.37 -1.35
CA ARG A 122 46.98 -17.62 -2.06
C ARG A 122 47.28 -18.85 -1.19
N ALA A 123 46.43 -19.28 -0.26
CA ALA A 123 46.54 -20.58 0.32
C ALA A 123 45.92 -21.62 -0.66
N LYS A 124 46.77 -22.27 -1.45
CA LYS A 124 46.46 -23.45 -2.29
C LYS A 124 45.11 -23.38 -3.00
N ILE A 125 44.94 -22.43 -3.89
CA ILE A 125 43.88 -22.46 -4.88
C ILE A 125 44.27 -23.49 -5.90
N ASP A 126 43.38 -24.44 -6.21
CA ASP A 126 43.61 -25.34 -7.34
C ASP A 126 43.62 -24.47 -8.61
N ASP A 127 44.77 -24.44 -9.27
CA ASP A 127 44.99 -23.60 -10.46
C ASP A 127 43.98 -23.95 -11.57
N VAL A 128 43.49 -25.18 -11.60
CA VAL A 128 42.52 -25.67 -12.59
C VAL A 128 41.15 -25.07 -12.33
N GLU A 129 40.67 -25.06 -11.07
CA GLU A 129 39.37 -24.50 -10.68
C GLU A 129 39.33 -22.98 -10.92
N LEU A 130 40.36 -22.28 -10.49
CA LEU A 130 40.50 -20.84 -10.75
C LEU A 130 40.49 -20.50 -12.23
N THR A 131 41.25 -21.25 -13.02
CA THR A 131 41.33 -21.06 -14.50
C THR A 131 39.99 -21.30 -15.17
N ALA A 132 39.26 -22.33 -14.75
CA ALA A 132 37.92 -22.63 -15.26
C ALA A 132 36.93 -21.49 -14.89
N MET A 133 36.96 -21.02 -13.64
CA MET A 133 36.13 -19.94 -13.17
C MET A 133 36.36 -18.63 -13.92
N ILE A 134 37.63 -18.26 -14.13
CA ILE A 134 38.02 -17.07 -14.91
C ILE A 134 37.50 -17.17 -16.34
N ARG A 135 37.62 -18.33 -16.96
CA ARG A 135 37.16 -18.55 -18.33
C ARG A 135 35.65 -18.40 -18.45
N THR A 136 34.89 -19.07 -17.58
CA THR A 136 33.42 -18.96 -17.56
C THR A 136 32.97 -17.55 -17.27
N LEU A 137 33.68 -16.84 -16.39
CA LEU A 137 33.33 -15.45 -16.05
C LEU A 137 33.58 -14.51 -17.24
N LYS A 138 34.67 -14.68 -17.96
CA LYS A 138 34.98 -13.94 -19.20
C LYS A 138 33.94 -14.20 -20.31
N GLU A 139 33.53 -15.45 -20.49
CA GLU A 139 32.47 -15.84 -21.43
C GLU A 139 31.11 -15.20 -21.06
N SER A 140 30.75 -15.24 -19.79
CA SER A 140 29.51 -14.60 -19.31
C SER A 140 29.57 -13.06 -19.43
N PHE A 141 30.72 -12.46 -19.19
CA PHE A 141 30.88 -11.01 -19.34
C PHE A 141 30.77 -10.56 -20.79
N ASP A 142 31.35 -11.34 -21.73
CA ASP A 142 31.22 -11.11 -23.18
C ASP A 142 29.73 -11.14 -23.59
N GLN A 143 29.00 -12.19 -23.17
CA GLN A 143 27.55 -12.27 -23.38
C GLN A 143 26.76 -11.08 -22.78
N TYR A 144 27.13 -10.63 -21.58
CA TYR A 144 26.53 -9.44 -20.98
C TYR A 144 26.75 -8.19 -21.82
N CYS A 145 27.95 -8.03 -22.36
CA CYS A 145 28.31 -6.88 -23.21
C CYS A 145 27.51 -6.82 -24.53
N ASP A 146 27.04 -7.97 -25.04
CA ASP A 146 26.21 -8.04 -26.25
C ASP A 146 24.87 -7.30 -26.10
N PHE A 147 24.37 -7.14 -24.88
CA PHE A 147 23.17 -6.34 -24.60
C PHE A 147 23.42 -4.82 -24.64
N PHE A 148 24.70 -4.40 -24.64
CA PHE A 148 25.08 -2.99 -24.61
C PHE A 148 25.91 -2.57 -25.84
N PRO A 149 25.30 -2.39 -27.02
CA PRO A 149 26.01 -2.09 -28.26
C PRO A 149 26.83 -0.78 -28.23
N ARG A 150 26.53 0.09 -27.23
CA ARG A 150 27.24 1.36 -27.06
C ARG A 150 28.48 1.25 -26.15
N MET A 151 28.74 0.07 -25.59
CA MET A 151 29.94 -0.15 -24.77
C MET A 151 31.19 -0.17 -25.67
N PRO A 152 32.24 0.62 -25.36
CA PRO A 152 33.44 0.64 -26.18
C PRO A 152 34.10 -0.74 -26.23
N ARG A 153 34.36 -1.26 -27.45
CA ARG A 153 34.99 -2.58 -27.64
C ARG A 153 36.38 -2.66 -27.02
N GLU A 154 37.11 -1.56 -27.00
CA GLU A 154 38.41 -1.46 -26.34
C GLU A 154 38.35 -1.78 -24.85
N LEU A 155 37.30 -1.35 -24.21
CA LEU A 155 37.03 -1.63 -22.79
C LEU A 155 36.75 -3.13 -22.57
N VAL A 156 35.88 -3.73 -23.39
CA VAL A 156 35.56 -5.16 -23.32
C VAL A 156 36.84 -6.00 -23.50
N VAL A 157 37.62 -5.69 -24.52
CA VAL A 157 38.90 -6.38 -24.79
C VAL A 157 39.87 -6.21 -23.61
N SER A 158 39.96 -5.02 -23.03
CA SER A 158 40.83 -4.76 -21.85
C SER A 158 40.47 -5.62 -20.65
N VAL A 159 39.16 -5.86 -20.41
CA VAL A 159 38.68 -6.74 -19.34
C VAL A 159 38.96 -8.20 -19.68
N LEU A 160 38.66 -8.64 -20.90
CA LEU A 160 38.84 -10.03 -21.32
C LEU A 160 40.32 -10.46 -21.39
N CYS A 161 41.25 -9.53 -21.64
CA CYS A 161 42.69 -9.82 -21.68
C CYS A 161 43.33 -9.88 -20.28
N GLN A 162 42.59 -9.59 -19.22
CA GLN A 162 43.10 -9.61 -17.83
C GLN A 162 43.17 -11.04 -17.30
N ASP A 163 44.36 -11.46 -16.83
CA ASP A 163 44.55 -12.82 -16.30
C ASP A 163 44.68 -12.83 -14.75
N ASP A 164 44.94 -11.69 -14.13
CA ASP A 164 44.92 -11.60 -12.67
C ASP A 164 43.48 -11.62 -12.16
N PRO A 165 43.12 -12.57 -11.26
CA PRO A 165 41.75 -12.73 -10.81
C PRO A 165 41.22 -11.53 -10.05
N TYR A 166 42.08 -10.76 -9.36
CA TYR A 166 41.69 -9.59 -8.61
C TYR A 166 41.43 -8.39 -9.53
N GLU A 167 42.29 -8.19 -10.51
CA GLU A 167 42.15 -7.15 -11.54
C GLU A 167 40.93 -7.43 -12.43
N LEU A 168 40.75 -8.68 -12.83
CA LEU A 168 39.60 -9.12 -13.61
C LEU A 168 38.28 -8.82 -12.84
N PHE A 169 38.22 -9.21 -11.57
CA PHE A 169 37.06 -8.91 -10.72
C PHE A 169 36.79 -7.40 -10.64
N ASN A 170 37.80 -6.61 -10.35
CA ASN A 170 37.65 -5.16 -10.22
C ASN A 170 37.19 -4.51 -11.54
N ASN A 171 37.77 -4.92 -12.68
CA ASN A 171 37.40 -4.38 -13.98
C ASN A 171 35.98 -4.79 -14.38
N MET A 172 35.54 -6.01 -14.07
CA MET A 172 34.18 -6.46 -14.33
C MET A 172 33.15 -5.74 -13.46
N ILE A 173 33.33 -5.70 -12.14
CA ILE A 173 32.37 -5.09 -11.22
C ILE A 173 32.18 -3.60 -11.49
N PHE A 174 33.18 -2.95 -12.07
CA PHE A 174 33.11 -1.56 -12.47
C PHE A 174 32.13 -1.35 -13.64
N ASN A 175 32.04 -2.32 -14.55
CA ASN A 175 31.29 -2.21 -15.80
C ASN A 175 29.95 -2.96 -15.80
N ILE A 176 29.61 -3.68 -14.73
CA ILE A 176 28.35 -4.38 -14.57
C ILE A 176 27.39 -3.53 -13.72
N ASN A 177 26.15 -3.41 -14.20
CA ASN A 177 25.10 -2.65 -13.49
C ASN A 177 24.41 -3.54 -12.45
N LEU A 178 25.04 -3.75 -11.30
CA LEU A 178 24.47 -4.48 -10.17
C LEU A 178 23.92 -3.51 -9.11
N ASP A 179 22.90 -3.95 -8.39
CA ASP A 179 22.39 -3.21 -7.24
C ASP A 179 23.46 -3.03 -6.14
N TYR A 180 23.39 -1.93 -5.41
CA TYR A 180 24.38 -1.60 -4.37
C TYR A 180 24.46 -2.67 -3.27
N ARG A 181 23.37 -3.39 -2.98
CA ARG A 181 23.34 -4.49 -2.01
C ARG A 181 24.15 -5.67 -2.49
N GLN A 182 24.02 -6.03 -3.76
CA GLN A 182 24.79 -7.08 -4.41
C GLN A 182 26.28 -6.72 -4.45
N LYS A 183 26.59 -5.45 -4.80
CA LYS A 183 27.96 -4.94 -4.74
C LYS A 183 28.54 -4.99 -3.35
N GLN A 184 27.75 -4.71 -2.32
CA GLN A 184 28.18 -4.78 -0.94
C GLN A 184 28.48 -6.22 -0.48
N GLU A 185 27.64 -7.19 -0.85
CA GLU A 185 27.89 -8.62 -0.59
C GLU A 185 29.22 -9.06 -1.21
N LEU A 186 29.51 -8.64 -2.45
CA LEU A 186 30.79 -8.89 -3.11
C LEU A 186 31.96 -8.20 -2.42
N LEU A 187 31.77 -7.02 -1.87
CA LEU A 187 32.80 -6.33 -1.08
C LEU A 187 33.09 -7.06 0.22
N GLU A 188 32.08 -7.61 0.90
CA GLU A 188 32.23 -8.29 2.20
C GLU A 188 32.99 -9.61 2.09
N GLU A 189 32.86 -10.38 1.00
CA GLU A 189 33.54 -11.65 0.83
C GLU A 189 35.07 -11.45 0.68
N ASN A 190 35.84 -12.24 1.43
CA ASN A 190 37.30 -12.12 1.44
C ASN A 190 38.01 -13.20 0.62
N HIS A 191 37.29 -14.26 0.24
CA HIS A 191 37.87 -15.38 -0.49
C HIS A 191 37.64 -15.21 -2.00
N ILE A 192 38.72 -15.11 -2.77
CA ILE A 192 38.62 -14.74 -4.21
C ILE A 192 37.76 -15.71 -5.02
N LEU A 193 37.87 -17.01 -4.83
CA LEU A 193 37.06 -17.99 -5.56
C LEU A 193 35.57 -17.80 -5.26
N LYS A 194 35.18 -17.60 -3.99
CA LYS A 194 33.79 -17.34 -3.63
C LYS A 194 33.29 -16.04 -4.23
N ARG A 195 34.13 -15.03 -4.24
CA ARG A 195 33.82 -13.74 -4.85
C ARG A 195 33.53 -13.84 -6.35
N LEU A 196 34.37 -14.61 -7.06
CA LEU A 196 34.20 -14.87 -8.49
C LEU A 196 32.94 -15.71 -8.75
N ASP A 197 32.66 -16.72 -7.92
CA ASP A 197 31.44 -17.53 -8.01
C ASP A 197 30.18 -16.68 -7.76
N MET A 198 30.19 -15.82 -6.76
CA MET A 198 29.09 -14.89 -6.49
C MET A 198 28.88 -13.93 -7.66
N LEU A 199 29.96 -13.35 -8.20
CA LEU A 199 29.89 -12.46 -9.35
C LEU A 199 29.34 -13.17 -10.58
N LEU A 200 29.78 -14.42 -10.83
CA LEU A 200 29.29 -15.23 -11.95
C LEU A 200 27.79 -15.47 -11.85
N ARG A 201 27.28 -15.86 -10.67
CA ARG A 201 25.85 -16.08 -10.45
C ARG A 201 25.02 -14.82 -10.65
N MET A 202 25.50 -13.69 -10.13
CA MET A 202 24.84 -12.39 -10.29
C MET A 202 24.82 -11.97 -11.77
N LEU A 203 25.93 -12.17 -12.47
CA LEU A 203 26.05 -11.84 -13.89
C LEU A 203 25.14 -12.73 -14.77
N GLN A 204 25.07 -14.04 -14.47
CA GLN A 204 24.17 -14.95 -15.18
C GLN A 204 22.70 -14.63 -14.92
N HIS A 205 22.37 -14.21 -13.72
CA HIS A 205 21.02 -13.74 -13.42
C HIS A 205 20.66 -12.47 -14.20
N GLU A 206 21.58 -11.52 -14.25
CA GLU A 206 21.38 -10.27 -14.98
C GLU A 206 21.23 -10.51 -16.49
N ILE A 207 22.05 -11.40 -17.06
CA ILE A 207 21.93 -11.84 -18.46
C ILE A 207 20.54 -12.43 -18.73
N ALA A 208 20.03 -13.28 -17.83
CA ALA A 208 18.72 -13.88 -17.98
C ALA A 208 17.58 -12.84 -17.90
N VAL A 209 17.73 -11.80 -17.07
CA VAL A 209 16.77 -10.68 -17.00
C VAL A 209 16.81 -9.88 -18.30
N LEU A 210 18.00 -9.53 -18.81
CA LEU A 210 18.17 -8.77 -20.04
C LEU A 210 17.68 -9.55 -21.29
N ASP A 211 17.88 -10.86 -21.32
CA ASP A 211 17.31 -11.71 -22.37
C ASP A 211 15.79 -11.67 -22.38
N LEU A 212 15.17 -11.77 -21.19
CA LEU A 212 13.72 -11.70 -21.06
C LEU A 212 13.19 -10.31 -21.44
N GLU A 213 13.88 -9.24 -21.05
CA GLU A 213 13.53 -7.87 -21.44
C GLU A 213 13.59 -7.68 -22.97
N ARG A 214 14.62 -8.23 -23.60
CA ARG A 214 14.78 -8.22 -25.07
C ARG A 214 13.64 -8.99 -25.74
N ASP A 215 13.31 -10.17 -25.26
CA ASP A 215 12.19 -10.98 -25.78
C ASP A 215 10.85 -10.24 -25.66
N ILE A 216 10.62 -9.55 -24.54
CA ILE A 216 9.41 -8.74 -24.34
C ILE A 216 9.40 -7.57 -25.33
N GLN A 217 10.51 -6.89 -25.53
CA GLN A 217 10.64 -5.78 -26.47
C GLN A 217 10.45 -6.25 -27.92
N GLU A 218 11.04 -7.39 -28.29
CA GLU A 218 10.87 -7.99 -29.63
C GLU A 218 9.42 -8.38 -29.90
N ARG A 219 8.74 -9.05 -28.95
CA ARG A 219 7.31 -9.40 -29.07
C ARG A 219 6.43 -8.16 -29.16
N THR A 220 6.76 -7.12 -28.41
CA THR A 220 6.05 -5.84 -28.47
C THR A 220 6.26 -5.18 -29.84
N LYS A 221 7.49 -5.19 -30.35
CA LYS A 221 7.84 -4.67 -31.66
C LYS A 221 7.20 -5.48 -32.78
N GLU A 222 7.23 -6.82 -32.71
CA GLU A 222 6.56 -7.69 -33.68
C GLU A 222 5.03 -7.46 -33.70
N SER A 223 4.43 -7.23 -32.53
CA SER A 223 3.00 -6.89 -32.43
C SER A 223 2.71 -5.52 -33.05
N MET A 224 3.58 -4.55 -32.85
CA MET A 224 3.49 -3.22 -33.47
C MET A 224 3.75 -3.31 -34.99
N ASP A 225 4.78 -4.04 -35.41
CA ASP A 225 5.11 -4.24 -36.83
C ASP A 225 4.01 -5.02 -37.55
N ARG A 226 3.36 -5.98 -36.89
CA ARG A 226 2.22 -6.71 -37.44
C ARG A 226 1.01 -5.81 -37.61
N SER A 227 0.70 -4.99 -36.62
CA SER A 227 -0.36 -3.98 -36.71
C SER A 227 -0.04 -2.93 -37.77
N GLN A 228 1.20 -2.51 -37.88
CA GLN A 228 1.66 -1.56 -38.87
C GLN A 228 1.65 -2.17 -40.29
N LYS A 229 1.99 -3.47 -40.40
CA LYS A 229 1.95 -4.19 -41.67
C LYS A 229 0.51 -4.50 -42.13
N GLU A 230 -0.40 -4.84 -41.21
CA GLU A 230 -1.83 -4.94 -41.49
C GLU A 230 -2.42 -3.59 -41.90
N PHE A 231 -2.00 -2.53 -41.22
CA PHE A 231 -2.36 -1.17 -41.58
C PHE A 231 -1.80 -0.81 -42.96
N TYR A 232 -0.52 -1.07 -43.24
CA TYR A 232 0.12 -0.80 -44.52
C TYR A 232 -0.50 -1.61 -45.67
N LEU A 233 -0.89 -2.87 -45.45
CA LEU A 233 -1.58 -3.69 -46.41
C LEU A 233 -3.02 -3.20 -46.68
N ARG A 234 -3.73 -2.70 -45.66
CA ARG A 234 -5.03 -2.05 -45.83
C ARG A 234 -4.89 -0.75 -46.63
N GLU A 235 -3.85 0.01 -46.33
CA GLU A 235 -3.54 1.23 -47.06
C GLU A 235 -3.13 0.96 -48.50
N GLN A 236 -2.35 -0.08 -48.77
CA GLN A 236 -2.06 -0.53 -50.14
C GLN A 236 -3.33 -0.99 -50.88
N MET A 237 -4.26 -1.68 -50.22
CA MET A 237 -5.56 -2.00 -50.81
C MET A 237 -6.33 -0.73 -51.16
N HIS A 238 -6.34 0.23 -50.23
CA HIS A 238 -7.00 1.51 -50.45
C HIS A 238 -6.37 2.30 -51.60
N ILE A 239 -5.04 2.34 -51.70
CA ILE A 239 -4.33 3.00 -52.81
C ILE A 239 -4.55 2.27 -54.15
N ILE A 240 -4.70 0.94 -54.12
CA ILE A 240 -5.02 0.14 -55.33
C ILE A 240 -6.47 0.37 -55.76
N GLU A 241 -7.38 0.48 -54.83
CA GLU A 241 -8.79 0.87 -55.05
C GLU A 241 -8.86 2.29 -55.62
N GLU A 242 -8.05 3.23 -55.13
CA GLU A 242 -7.92 4.61 -55.58
C GLU A 242 -7.32 4.74 -57.00
N GLN A 243 -6.32 3.88 -57.35
CA GLN A 243 -5.74 3.87 -58.69
C GLN A 243 -6.64 3.21 -59.76
N LEU A 244 -7.67 2.49 -59.34
CA LEU A 244 -8.60 1.83 -60.25
C LEU A 244 -9.79 2.68 -60.71
N GLY A 245 -9.93 3.94 -60.25
CA GLY A 245 -10.93 4.84 -60.85
C GLY A 245 -11.50 5.95 -59.98
N GLU A 246 -10.85 6.42 -58.91
CA GLU A 246 -11.49 7.30 -57.95
C GLU A 246 -10.78 8.68 -57.75
N ALA A 247 -10.52 9.37 -58.82
CA ALA A 247 -10.14 10.79 -58.75
C ALA A 247 -11.32 11.74 -58.43
N GLU A 248 -12.55 11.20 -58.29
CA GLU A 248 -13.75 11.90 -57.89
C GLU A 248 -14.02 11.87 -56.38
N ASP A 249 -13.39 10.96 -55.62
CA ASP A 249 -13.69 10.71 -54.20
C ASP A 249 -13.09 11.75 -53.22
N GLU A 250 -12.06 12.51 -53.55
CA GLU A 250 -11.39 13.45 -52.64
C GLU A 250 -12.27 14.60 -52.20
N GLN A 251 -13.09 15.11 -53.11
CA GLN A 251 -14.08 16.13 -52.79
C GLN A 251 -15.32 15.54 -52.09
N GLU A 252 -15.60 14.26 -52.29
CA GLU A 252 -16.68 13.55 -51.61
C GLU A 252 -16.32 13.31 -50.14
N ASP A 253 -15.11 12.85 -49.82
CA ASP A 253 -14.65 12.67 -48.43
C ASP A 253 -14.75 13.94 -47.60
N ALA A 254 -14.19 15.07 -48.10
CA ALA A 254 -14.30 16.34 -47.41
C ALA A 254 -15.75 16.81 -47.28
N ALA A 255 -16.57 16.58 -48.30
CA ALA A 255 -17.99 16.91 -48.29
C ALA A 255 -18.75 16.03 -47.29
N GLU A 256 -18.39 14.75 -47.14
CA GLU A 256 -18.97 13.85 -46.14
C GLU A 256 -18.69 14.33 -44.72
N TYR A 257 -17.43 14.67 -44.42
CA TYR A 257 -17.06 15.24 -43.09
C TYR A 257 -17.82 16.56 -42.83
N VAL A 258 -17.89 17.44 -43.79
CA VAL A 258 -18.66 18.69 -43.69
C VAL A 258 -20.14 18.44 -43.41
N ALA A 259 -20.75 17.44 -44.08
CA ALA A 259 -22.14 17.09 -43.88
C ALA A 259 -22.35 16.52 -42.45
N LYS A 260 -21.48 15.60 -41.98
CA LYS A 260 -21.51 15.04 -40.63
C LYS A 260 -21.35 16.11 -39.55
N ILE A 261 -20.43 17.04 -39.73
CA ILE A 261 -20.21 18.16 -38.79
C ILE A 261 -21.46 19.04 -38.67
N LYS A 262 -22.07 19.39 -39.78
CA LYS A 262 -23.32 20.21 -39.80
C LYS A 262 -24.51 19.48 -39.18
N GLU A 263 -24.59 18.16 -39.34
CA GLU A 263 -25.64 17.36 -38.73
C GLU A 263 -25.57 17.37 -37.20
N LEU A 264 -24.38 17.51 -36.65
CA LEU A 264 -24.16 17.57 -35.19
C LEU A 264 -24.68 18.84 -34.53
N LYS A 265 -24.94 19.93 -35.31
CA LYS A 265 -25.45 21.24 -34.79
C LYS A 265 -24.65 21.69 -33.56
N LEU A 266 -23.35 21.80 -33.70
CA LEU A 266 -22.43 22.20 -32.65
C LEU A 266 -22.52 23.72 -32.39
N GLU A 267 -21.84 24.15 -31.30
CA GLU A 267 -21.67 25.57 -31.05
C GLU A 267 -20.91 26.22 -32.23
N PRO A 268 -21.29 27.46 -32.67
CA PRO A 268 -20.73 28.07 -33.90
C PRO A 268 -19.20 28.11 -33.93
N ALA A 269 -18.55 28.39 -32.80
CA ALA A 269 -17.09 28.44 -32.72
C ALA A 269 -16.42 27.04 -32.88
N THR A 270 -17.05 26.00 -32.37
CA THR A 270 -16.61 24.60 -32.52
C THR A 270 -16.86 24.10 -33.95
N GLU A 271 -18.03 24.38 -34.49
CA GLU A 271 -18.38 24.01 -35.85
C GLU A 271 -17.42 24.66 -36.88
N GLU A 272 -17.15 25.97 -36.75
CA GLU A 272 -16.20 26.67 -37.62
C GLU A 272 -14.80 26.04 -37.56
N LYS A 273 -14.33 25.68 -36.37
CA LYS A 273 -13.00 25.06 -36.23
C LYS A 273 -12.94 23.70 -36.93
N LEU A 274 -13.94 22.87 -36.75
CA LEU A 274 -13.99 21.52 -37.34
C LEU A 274 -14.18 21.61 -38.88
N LEU A 275 -14.99 22.54 -39.38
CA LEU A 275 -15.15 22.79 -40.80
C LEU A 275 -13.84 23.23 -41.46
N LYS A 276 -13.02 24.05 -40.79
CA LYS A 276 -11.69 24.40 -41.27
C LYS A 276 -10.76 23.19 -41.38
N GLU A 277 -10.79 22.28 -40.41
CA GLU A 277 -10.01 21.04 -40.48
C GLU A 277 -10.53 20.09 -41.59
N ALA A 278 -11.84 20.00 -41.79
CA ALA A 278 -12.42 19.21 -42.88
C ALA A 278 -12.06 19.80 -44.26
N ASP A 279 -12.07 21.15 -44.42
CA ASP A 279 -11.65 21.83 -45.64
C ASP A 279 -10.15 21.64 -45.98
N ARG A 280 -9.33 21.43 -44.94
CA ARG A 280 -7.89 21.08 -45.10
C ARG A 280 -7.68 19.70 -45.70
N ILE A 281 -8.55 18.72 -45.40
CA ILE A 281 -8.47 17.38 -46.03
C ILE A 281 -8.61 17.50 -47.55
N GLY A 282 -9.59 18.23 -48.04
CA GLY A 282 -9.79 18.44 -49.48
C GLY A 282 -8.67 19.22 -50.18
N LYS A 283 -7.72 19.80 -49.45
CA LYS A 283 -6.55 20.51 -50.01
C LYS A 283 -5.24 19.77 -49.89
N LEU A 284 -5.20 18.68 -49.14
CA LEU A 284 -3.98 17.84 -48.94
C LEU A 284 -4.05 16.59 -49.81
N PRO A 285 -2.94 16.14 -50.37
CA PRO A 285 -2.91 14.86 -51.04
C PRO A 285 -3.27 13.70 -50.08
N PRO A 286 -4.12 12.75 -50.45
CA PRO A 286 -4.68 11.72 -49.57
C PRO A 286 -3.63 10.85 -48.86
N ALA A 287 -2.53 10.58 -49.52
CA ALA A 287 -1.44 9.73 -49.04
C ALA A 287 -0.49 10.46 -48.05
N THR A 288 -0.79 11.72 -47.67
CA THR A 288 0.08 12.47 -46.75
C THR A 288 -0.18 12.09 -45.32
N GLN A 289 0.85 12.02 -44.50
CA GLN A 289 0.76 11.77 -43.07
C GLN A 289 -0.15 12.81 -42.39
N GLU A 290 -0.17 14.05 -42.87
CA GLU A 290 -1.00 15.11 -42.35
C GLU A 290 -2.49 14.86 -42.61
N ALA A 291 -2.87 14.44 -43.84
CA ALA A 291 -4.26 14.08 -44.16
C ALA A 291 -4.77 12.94 -43.28
N PHE A 292 -3.94 11.92 -43.03
CA PHE A 292 -4.26 10.81 -42.14
C PHE A 292 -4.46 11.27 -40.68
N LEU A 293 -3.62 12.15 -40.17
CA LEU A 293 -3.79 12.70 -38.83
C LEU A 293 -5.07 13.50 -38.67
N ILE A 294 -5.45 14.28 -39.69
CA ILE A 294 -6.68 15.07 -39.69
C ILE A 294 -7.92 14.16 -39.79
N ARG A 295 -7.90 13.12 -40.62
CA ARG A 295 -8.99 12.13 -40.69
C ARG A 295 -9.19 11.45 -39.35
N ASN A 296 -8.14 10.89 -38.74
CA ASN A 296 -8.22 10.28 -37.43
C ASN A 296 -8.75 11.25 -36.35
N TYR A 297 -8.31 12.50 -36.40
CA TYR A 297 -8.82 13.54 -35.52
C TYR A 297 -10.31 13.77 -35.70
N LEU A 298 -10.77 13.96 -36.93
CA LEU A 298 -12.19 14.19 -37.23
C LEU A 298 -13.03 12.96 -36.89
N ASP A 299 -12.59 11.77 -37.21
CA ASP A 299 -13.29 10.53 -36.84
C ASP A 299 -13.44 10.40 -35.34
N THR A 300 -12.40 10.71 -34.57
CA THR A 300 -12.45 10.71 -33.11
C THR A 300 -13.45 11.75 -32.59
N VAL A 301 -13.41 12.98 -33.11
CA VAL A 301 -14.32 14.05 -32.69
C VAL A 301 -15.78 13.73 -33.07
N LEU A 302 -16.02 13.19 -34.29
CA LEU A 302 -17.35 12.79 -34.74
C LEU A 302 -17.89 11.57 -33.99
N SER A 303 -17.04 10.71 -33.43
CA SER A 303 -17.44 9.58 -32.59
C SER A 303 -18.01 9.99 -31.22
N LEU A 304 -17.75 11.23 -30.79
CA LEU A 304 -18.25 11.74 -29.51
C LEU A 304 -19.75 12.00 -29.53
N PRO A 305 -20.44 11.73 -28.43
CA PRO A 305 -21.91 11.88 -28.35
C PRO A 305 -22.32 13.33 -28.07
N TRP A 306 -22.12 14.24 -29.02
CA TRP A 306 -22.38 15.68 -28.84
C TRP A 306 -23.82 15.99 -28.43
N ASN A 307 -24.80 15.37 -29.06
CA ASN A 307 -26.23 15.62 -28.87
C ASN A 307 -27.03 14.36 -28.54
N GLN A 308 -26.36 13.22 -28.35
CA GLN A 308 -27.03 11.95 -28.09
C GLN A 308 -27.21 11.74 -26.57
N GLU A 309 -28.44 11.76 -26.10
CA GLU A 309 -28.78 11.52 -24.69
C GLU A 309 -29.64 10.28 -24.54
N THR A 310 -29.34 9.48 -23.52
CA THR A 310 -30.22 8.37 -23.11
C THR A 310 -31.39 8.92 -22.30
N LYS A 311 -32.62 8.44 -22.62
CA LYS A 311 -33.81 8.82 -21.84
C LYS A 311 -33.75 8.23 -20.43
N THR A 312 -33.50 9.08 -19.47
CA THR A 312 -33.48 8.68 -18.05
C THR A 312 -34.91 8.57 -17.54
N LYS A 313 -35.34 7.36 -17.14
CA LYS A 313 -36.63 7.14 -16.47
C LYS A 313 -36.34 6.69 -15.04
N VAL A 314 -36.43 7.64 -14.12
CA VAL A 314 -36.23 7.34 -12.71
C VAL A 314 -37.53 6.80 -12.11
N ASN A 315 -37.46 5.58 -11.58
CA ASN A 315 -38.48 4.98 -10.75
C ASN A 315 -37.78 4.37 -9.53
N LEU A 316 -37.98 4.95 -8.36
CA LEU A 316 -37.30 4.57 -7.09
C LEU A 316 -37.61 3.13 -6.68
N GLU A 317 -38.83 2.64 -6.91
CA GLU A 317 -39.18 1.26 -6.58
C GLU A 317 -38.42 0.27 -7.49
N LYS A 318 -38.32 0.57 -8.80
CA LYS A 318 -37.52 -0.24 -9.71
C LYS A 318 -36.03 -0.16 -9.41
N ALA A 319 -35.53 1.02 -9.05
CA ALA A 319 -34.14 1.22 -8.63
C ALA A 319 -33.84 0.38 -7.40
N ARG A 320 -34.68 0.41 -6.38
CA ARG A 320 -34.58 -0.42 -5.17
C ARG A 320 -34.58 -1.90 -5.52
N ALA A 321 -35.51 -2.34 -6.35
CA ALA A 321 -35.58 -3.75 -6.78
C ALA A 321 -34.32 -4.21 -7.55
N ILE A 322 -33.73 -3.35 -8.37
CA ILE A 322 -32.47 -3.64 -9.08
C ILE A 322 -31.31 -3.76 -8.09
N LEU A 323 -31.17 -2.81 -7.15
CA LEU A 323 -30.14 -2.82 -6.13
C LEU A 323 -30.25 -4.04 -5.22
N ASP A 324 -31.46 -4.41 -4.80
CA ASP A 324 -31.71 -5.58 -3.96
C ASP A 324 -31.47 -6.89 -4.69
N LYS A 325 -31.76 -6.94 -5.99
CA LYS A 325 -31.47 -8.10 -6.82
C LYS A 325 -29.99 -8.30 -7.07
N ASP A 326 -29.25 -7.21 -7.29
CA ASP A 326 -27.85 -7.27 -7.72
C ASP A 326 -26.88 -7.30 -6.51
N HIS A 327 -27.30 -6.83 -5.31
CA HIS A 327 -26.49 -6.76 -4.09
C HIS A 327 -27.27 -7.26 -2.87
N TYR A 328 -26.63 -8.12 -2.08
CA TYR A 328 -27.18 -8.57 -0.81
C TYR A 328 -26.70 -7.66 0.32
N GLY A 329 -27.52 -7.40 1.31
CA GLY A 329 -27.18 -6.52 2.44
C GLY A 329 -27.07 -5.05 2.08
N MET A 330 -26.07 -4.35 2.62
CA MET A 330 -25.73 -2.94 2.32
C MET A 330 -26.89 -1.95 2.48
N LYS A 331 -27.76 -2.10 3.49
CA LYS A 331 -28.99 -1.30 3.63
C LYS A 331 -28.70 0.21 3.63
N LYS A 332 -27.78 0.69 4.47
CA LYS A 332 -27.38 2.12 4.53
C LYS A 332 -26.87 2.65 3.21
N VAL A 333 -26.02 1.88 2.53
CA VAL A 333 -25.44 2.26 1.22
C VAL A 333 -26.54 2.36 0.16
N LYS A 334 -27.46 1.39 0.11
CA LYS A 334 -28.58 1.41 -0.84
C LYS A 334 -29.53 2.59 -0.61
N GLU A 335 -29.87 2.89 0.65
CA GLU A 335 -30.69 4.07 0.97
C GLU A 335 -30.01 5.35 0.51
N ARG A 336 -28.71 5.53 0.77
CA ARG A 336 -27.97 6.72 0.34
C ARG A 336 -27.90 6.82 -1.19
N VAL A 337 -27.72 5.71 -1.88
CA VAL A 337 -27.79 5.64 -3.35
C VAL A 337 -29.19 6.02 -3.85
N LEU A 338 -30.25 5.56 -3.20
CA LEU A 338 -31.62 5.89 -3.58
C LEU A 338 -31.95 7.37 -3.33
N GLU A 339 -31.42 7.97 -2.27
CA GLU A 339 -31.51 9.41 -2.02
C GLU A 339 -30.82 10.21 -3.11
N SER A 340 -29.61 9.82 -3.52
CA SER A 340 -28.90 10.46 -4.64
C SER A 340 -29.65 10.31 -5.95
N ILE A 341 -30.21 9.12 -6.24
CA ILE A 341 -31.06 8.89 -7.41
C ILE A 341 -32.31 9.78 -7.38
N ALA A 342 -32.93 9.96 -6.22
CA ALA A 342 -34.11 10.80 -6.04
C ALA A 342 -33.78 12.27 -6.26
N LEU A 343 -32.67 12.75 -5.71
CA LEU A 343 -32.21 14.11 -5.89
C LEU A 343 -31.95 14.42 -7.37
N HIS A 344 -31.26 13.52 -8.06
CA HIS A 344 -30.98 13.64 -9.48
C HIS A 344 -32.26 13.59 -10.36
N ALA A 345 -33.32 12.93 -9.89
CA ALA A 345 -34.61 12.92 -10.55
C ALA A 345 -35.38 14.24 -10.41
N MET A 346 -35.26 14.87 -9.26
CA MET A 346 -35.93 16.16 -8.96
C MET A 346 -35.22 17.36 -9.58
N MET A 347 -33.88 17.29 -9.66
CA MET A 347 -33.03 18.39 -10.10
C MET A 347 -31.97 17.87 -11.09
N PRO A 348 -32.36 17.58 -12.35
CA PRO A 348 -31.45 17.01 -13.35
C PRO A 348 -30.28 17.91 -13.74
N GLU A 349 -30.43 19.22 -13.55
CA GLU A 349 -29.44 20.25 -13.88
C GLU A 349 -28.47 20.52 -12.74
N VAL A 350 -28.79 20.11 -11.53
CA VAL A 350 -27.87 20.23 -10.40
C VAL A 350 -26.95 19.03 -10.41
N THR A 351 -25.72 19.25 -10.75
CA THR A 351 -24.64 18.27 -10.55
C THR A 351 -24.47 18.06 -9.05
N GLY A 352 -25.04 16.96 -8.54
CA GLY A 352 -24.93 16.59 -7.13
C GLY A 352 -23.48 16.25 -6.75
N GLN A 353 -23.25 16.09 -5.46
CA GLN A 353 -21.98 15.56 -4.95
C GLN A 353 -21.65 14.25 -5.62
N ILE A 354 -20.39 14.04 -5.92
CA ILE A 354 -19.87 12.81 -6.55
C ILE A 354 -19.83 11.73 -5.49
N LEU A 355 -20.55 10.62 -5.70
CA LEU A 355 -20.50 9.50 -4.79
C LEU A 355 -19.14 8.80 -4.86
N CYS A 356 -18.46 8.69 -3.73
CA CYS A 356 -17.20 7.96 -3.61
C CYS A 356 -17.39 6.74 -2.71
N PHE A 357 -17.34 5.54 -3.29
CA PHE A 357 -17.42 4.29 -2.53
C PHE A 357 -16.05 3.87 -2.03
N VAL A 358 -15.87 3.90 -0.70
CA VAL A 358 -14.62 3.57 -0.03
C VAL A 358 -14.76 2.27 0.76
N GLY A 359 -13.73 1.44 0.74
CA GLY A 359 -13.72 0.20 1.53
C GLY A 359 -12.75 -0.85 0.98
N PRO A 360 -12.63 -1.98 1.66
CA PRO A 360 -11.67 -3.02 1.30
C PRO A 360 -11.95 -3.65 -0.08
N PRO A 361 -10.96 -4.32 -0.67
CA PRO A 361 -11.14 -4.97 -1.97
C PRO A 361 -12.18 -6.11 -1.89
N GLY A 362 -13.01 -6.22 -2.94
CA GLY A 362 -13.96 -7.31 -3.06
C GLY A 362 -15.32 -7.10 -2.39
N VAL A 363 -15.60 -5.93 -1.82
CA VAL A 363 -16.91 -5.59 -1.22
C VAL A 363 -17.94 -5.10 -2.22
N GLY A 364 -17.63 -5.05 -3.51
CA GLY A 364 -18.61 -4.75 -4.56
C GLY A 364 -18.67 -3.30 -5.02
N LYS A 365 -17.70 -2.44 -4.68
CA LYS A 365 -17.64 -1.03 -5.10
C LYS A 365 -17.91 -0.80 -6.58
N THR A 366 -17.16 -1.50 -7.44
CA THR A 366 -17.30 -1.38 -8.90
C THR A 366 -18.65 -1.93 -9.40
N SER A 367 -19.22 -2.95 -8.74
CA SER A 367 -20.49 -3.54 -9.16
C SER A 367 -21.68 -2.66 -8.82
N ILE A 368 -21.64 -1.92 -7.71
CA ILE A 368 -22.74 -1.03 -7.31
C ILE A 368 -22.89 0.13 -8.31
N GLY A 369 -21.79 0.70 -8.84
CA GLY A 369 -21.81 1.70 -9.90
C GLY A 369 -22.54 1.21 -11.16
N LYS A 370 -22.28 -0.04 -11.56
CA LYS A 370 -23.01 -0.65 -12.69
C LYS A 370 -24.50 -0.82 -12.41
N SER A 371 -24.88 -1.18 -11.19
CA SER A 371 -26.28 -1.32 -10.81
C SER A 371 -27.00 0.02 -10.73
N ILE A 372 -26.32 1.09 -10.32
CA ILE A 372 -26.83 2.47 -10.35
C ILE A 372 -27.11 2.89 -11.80
N ALA A 373 -26.15 2.68 -12.71
CA ALA A 373 -26.34 2.99 -14.12
C ALA A 373 -27.56 2.27 -14.71
N LYS A 374 -27.72 0.98 -14.39
CA LYS A 374 -28.88 0.18 -14.80
C LYS A 374 -30.19 0.70 -14.20
N ALA A 375 -30.17 1.14 -12.94
CA ALA A 375 -31.33 1.70 -12.25
C ALA A 375 -31.78 3.04 -12.86
N LEU A 376 -30.83 3.88 -13.30
CA LEU A 376 -31.07 5.14 -13.98
C LEU A 376 -31.38 4.98 -15.46
N GLY A 377 -31.10 3.83 -16.06
CA GLY A 377 -31.20 3.59 -17.51
C GLY A 377 -30.13 4.34 -18.31
N ARG A 378 -28.98 4.66 -17.69
CA ARG A 378 -27.84 5.34 -18.33
C ARG A 378 -26.83 4.33 -18.85
N ASN A 379 -26.12 4.70 -19.90
CA ASN A 379 -24.98 3.92 -20.39
C ASN A 379 -23.87 3.98 -19.33
N TYR A 380 -23.13 2.88 -19.18
CA TYR A 380 -22.11 2.70 -18.14
C TYR A 380 -20.74 2.50 -18.77
N GLU A 381 -19.80 3.31 -18.36
CA GLU A 381 -18.38 3.13 -18.68
C GLU A 381 -17.53 3.14 -17.42
N ARG A 382 -16.40 2.44 -17.48
CA ARG A 382 -15.42 2.37 -16.38
C ARG A 382 -14.09 2.92 -16.85
N VAL A 383 -13.57 3.87 -16.10
CA VAL A 383 -12.23 4.42 -16.27
C VAL A 383 -11.40 4.00 -15.07
N SER A 384 -10.33 3.23 -15.30
CA SER A 384 -9.40 2.86 -14.24
C SER A 384 -8.36 3.97 -14.10
N LEU A 385 -8.27 4.54 -12.90
CA LEU A 385 -7.30 5.58 -12.55
C LEU A 385 -6.05 5.00 -11.87
N GLY A 386 -6.08 3.71 -11.51
CA GLY A 386 -4.94 3.04 -10.89
C GLY A 386 -3.74 2.98 -11.83
N GLY A 387 -2.61 3.53 -11.36
CA GLY A 387 -1.35 3.55 -12.10
C GLY A 387 -1.18 4.72 -13.08
N ILE A 388 -2.12 5.65 -13.13
CA ILE A 388 -1.97 6.91 -13.86
C ILE A 388 -0.94 7.78 -13.12
N ARG A 389 0.01 8.33 -13.89
CA ARG A 389 1.08 9.20 -13.40
C ARG A 389 1.19 10.50 -14.15
N ASP A 390 0.65 10.58 -15.36
CA ASP A 390 0.74 11.72 -16.27
C ASP A 390 -0.66 12.32 -16.49
N GLU A 391 -0.74 13.64 -16.49
CA GLU A 391 -1.95 14.41 -16.81
C GLU A 391 -2.48 14.07 -18.20
N SER A 392 -1.60 13.75 -19.14
CA SER A 392 -1.95 13.39 -20.52
C SER A 392 -2.79 12.10 -20.62
N ASP A 393 -2.71 11.19 -19.65
CA ASP A 393 -3.64 10.04 -19.57
C ASP A 393 -5.11 10.49 -19.44
N ILE A 394 -5.35 11.61 -18.75
CA ILE A 394 -6.71 12.14 -18.49
C ILE A 394 -7.15 13.11 -19.57
N ARG A 395 -6.26 14.06 -19.93
CA ARG A 395 -6.52 15.14 -20.89
C ARG A 395 -6.09 14.86 -22.32
N GLY A 396 -5.48 13.72 -22.60
CA GLY A 396 -4.96 13.38 -23.93
C GLY A 396 -3.64 14.06 -24.29
N HIS A 397 -3.08 13.64 -25.40
CA HIS A 397 -1.85 14.20 -25.95
C HIS A 397 -2.19 15.21 -27.07
N ARG A 398 -1.35 16.23 -27.25
CA ARG A 398 -1.56 17.20 -28.34
C ARG A 398 -1.53 16.47 -29.69
N LYS A 399 -2.53 16.75 -30.55
CA LYS A 399 -2.72 16.08 -31.87
C LYS A 399 -1.50 16.15 -32.82
N THR A 400 -0.55 17.04 -32.54
CA THR A 400 0.67 17.20 -33.34
C THR A 400 1.72 16.09 -33.13
N TYR A 401 1.58 15.28 -32.09
CA TYR A 401 2.50 14.18 -31.84
C TYR A 401 2.08 12.91 -32.56
N ILE A 402 3.05 12.17 -33.10
CA ILE A 402 2.79 10.87 -33.71
C ILE A 402 2.32 9.90 -32.61
N GLY A 403 1.16 9.28 -32.81
CA GLY A 403 0.56 8.40 -31.81
C GLY A 403 -0.25 9.12 -30.73
N ALA A 404 -0.57 10.42 -30.92
CA ALA A 404 -1.44 11.15 -30.03
C ALA A 404 -2.83 10.49 -29.93
N MET A 405 -3.39 10.46 -28.73
CA MET A 405 -4.69 9.86 -28.42
C MET A 405 -5.49 10.82 -27.51
N PRO A 406 -6.82 10.77 -27.57
CA PRO A 406 -7.65 11.46 -26.59
C PRO A 406 -7.43 10.90 -25.19
N GLY A 407 -7.72 11.70 -24.18
CA GLY A 407 -7.67 11.28 -22.79
C GLY A 407 -8.73 10.22 -22.46
N ARG A 408 -8.50 9.49 -21.39
CA ARG A 408 -9.37 8.37 -20.96
C ARG A 408 -10.82 8.79 -20.71
N ILE A 409 -11.05 10.04 -20.32
CA ILE A 409 -12.41 10.58 -20.13
C ILE A 409 -13.13 10.72 -21.47
N MET A 410 -12.48 11.31 -22.47
CA MET A 410 -13.07 11.48 -23.82
C MET A 410 -13.25 10.14 -24.53
N ASP A 411 -12.29 9.23 -24.39
CA ASP A 411 -12.41 7.86 -24.88
C ASP A 411 -13.59 7.11 -24.22
N ALA A 412 -13.81 7.27 -22.91
CA ALA A 412 -14.97 6.72 -22.23
C ALA A 412 -16.29 7.33 -22.74
N MET A 413 -16.31 8.64 -23.04
CA MET A 413 -17.47 9.29 -23.64
C MET A 413 -17.79 8.74 -25.03
N ALA A 414 -16.77 8.55 -25.87
CA ALA A 414 -16.93 7.94 -27.20
C ALA A 414 -17.49 6.52 -27.11
N ARG A 415 -16.98 5.68 -26.18
CA ARG A 415 -17.49 4.32 -25.95
C ARG A 415 -18.91 4.30 -25.39
N ALA A 416 -19.23 5.25 -24.51
CA ALA A 416 -20.56 5.36 -23.92
C ALA A 416 -21.64 5.71 -24.94
N LYS A 417 -21.30 6.38 -26.05
CA LYS A 417 -22.23 6.80 -27.10
C LYS A 417 -23.44 7.58 -26.56
N SER A 418 -23.25 8.32 -25.47
CA SER A 418 -24.28 9.13 -24.83
C SER A 418 -23.65 10.30 -24.09
N LYS A 419 -24.26 11.49 -24.16
CA LYS A 419 -23.80 12.70 -23.46
C LYS A 419 -24.02 12.62 -21.94
N ASN A 420 -24.95 11.79 -21.49
CA ASN A 420 -25.32 11.62 -20.08
C ASN A 420 -25.02 10.21 -19.54
N PRO A 421 -23.84 9.63 -19.76
CA PRO A 421 -23.48 8.33 -19.22
C PRO A 421 -23.27 8.38 -17.71
N LEU A 422 -23.13 7.21 -17.11
CA LEU A 422 -22.49 7.04 -15.81
C LEU A 422 -21.06 6.57 -16.03
N ILE A 423 -20.09 7.36 -15.61
CA ILE A 423 -18.67 7.02 -15.66
C ILE A 423 -18.21 6.67 -14.26
N LEU A 424 -17.72 5.43 -14.09
CA LEU A 424 -17.11 4.96 -12.86
C LEU A 424 -15.59 5.20 -12.91
N LEU A 425 -15.11 6.03 -12.02
CA LEU A 425 -13.70 6.32 -11.80
C LEU A 425 -13.16 5.33 -10.76
N ASP A 426 -12.52 4.26 -11.24
CA ASP A 426 -12.13 3.15 -10.37
C ASP A 426 -10.68 3.31 -9.87
N GLU A 427 -10.47 3.04 -8.58
CA GLU A 427 -9.17 3.13 -7.90
C GLU A 427 -8.54 4.56 -7.91
N ILE A 428 -9.34 5.58 -7.55
CA ILE A 428 -8.88 6.97 -7.50
C ILE A 428 -7.78 7.20 -6.45
N ASP A 429 -7.74 6.37 -5.42
CA ASP A 429 -6.72 6.33 -4.37
C ASP A 429 -5.33 5.87 -4.85
N LYS A 430 -5.24 5.33 -6.07
CA LYS A 430 -3.99 4.83 -6.65
C LYS A 430 -3.40 5.73 -7.74
N MET A 431 -3.92 6.94 -7.87
CA MET A 431 -3.25 7.97 -8.66
C MET A 431 -2.01 8.44 -7.92
N SER A 432 -0.91 8.60 -8.63
CA SER A 432 0.34 9.10 -8.06
C SER A 432 0.79 10.36 -8.80
N ASN A 433 1.25 11.34 -8.05
CA ASN A 433 1.89 12.52 -8.63
C ASN A 433 3.35 12.17 -8.94
N ASP A 434 3.78 12.45 -10.16
CA ASP A 434 5.17 12.32 -10.59
C ASP A 434 5.67 13.69 -11.10
N PHE A 435 6.97 13.85 -11.28
CA PHE A 435 7.61 15.07 -11.80
C PHE A 435 7.10 15.52 -13.18
N ARG A 436 6.26 14.72 -13.85
CA ARG A 436 5.77 14.95 -15.22
C ARG A 436 4.38 15.54 -15.33
N GLY A 437 3.65 15.69 -14.23
CA GLY A 437 2.29 16.25 -14.25
C GLY A 437 1.51 15.92 -12.98
N ASP A 438 0.39 16.61 -12.79
CA ASP A 438 -0.55 16.38 -11.69
C ASP A 438 -1.89 15.86 -12.22
N PRO A 439 -2.07 14.54 -12.30
CA PRO A 439 -3.35 13.95 -12.70
C PRO A 439 -4.52 14.39 -11.81
N SER A 440 -4.24 14.74 -10.54
CA SER A 440 -5.28 15.17 -9.60
C SER A 440 -5.85 16.53 -10.01
N ALA A 441 -5.00 17.44 -10.53
CA ALA A 441 -5.45 18.72 -11.06
C ALA A 441 -6.34 18.54 -12.29
N ALA A 442 -6.00 17.62 -13.19
CA ALA A 442 -6.85 17.29 -14.33
C ALA A 442 -8.20 16.70 -13.90
N MET A 443 -8.21 15.85 -12.88
CA MET A 443 -9.44 15.29 -12.34
C MET A 443 -10.31 16.34 -11.64
N LEU A 444 -9.70 17.35 -11.02
CA LEU A 444 -10.47 18.47 -10.44
C LEU A 444 -11.29 19.20 -11.51
N GLU A 445 -10.72 19.46 -12.69
CA GLU A 445 -11.46 20.08 -13.79
C GLU A 445 -12.61 19.20 -14.31
N VAL A 446 -12.38 17.89 -14.41
CA VAL A 446 -13.41 16.92 -14.82
C VAL A 446 -14.57 16.86 -13.83
N LEU A 447 -14.26 16.94 -12.53
CA LEU A 447 -15.21 16.74 -11.44
C LEU A 447 -15.85 18.05 -10.94
N ASP A 448 -15.32 19.19 -11.32
CA ASP A 448 -15.86 20.49 -10.94
C ASP A 448 -17.04 20.86 -11.87
N SER A 449 -18.22 21.00 -11.30
CA SER A 449 -19.43 21.32 -12.05
C SER A 449 -19.39 22.68 -12.77
N GLU A 450 -18.56 23.62 -12.28
CA GLU A 450 -18.41 24.94 -12.93
C GLU A 450 -17.46 24.87 -14.13
N GLN A 451 -16.47 23.99 -14.10
CA GLN A 451 -15.43 23.88 -15.12
C GLN A 451 -15.74 22.79 -16.16
N ASN A 452 -16.41 21.71 -15.79
CA ASN A 452 -16.63 20.55 -16.66
C ASN A 452 -17.61 20.80 -17.81
N GLN A 453 -18.36 21.91 -17.80
CA GLN A 453 -19.21 22.34 -18.91
C GLN A 453 -18.40 22.66 -20.18
N ALA A 454 -17.15 23.03 -20.04
CA ALA A 454 -16.25 23.36 -21.14
C ALA A 454 -14.92 22.62 -21.04
N PHE A 455 -14.98 21.33 -20.68
CA PHE A 455 -13.78 20.50 -20.56
C PHE A 455 -13.02 20.44 -21.88
N ARG A 456 -11.69 20.64 -21.83
CA ARG A 456 -10.82 20.62 -23.00
C ARG A 456 -9.78 19.51 -22.91
N ASP A 457 -9.99 18.51 -23.73
CA ASP A 457 -8.97 17.52 -24.01
C ASP A 457 -7.93 18.08 -24.98
N HIS A 458 -6.65 17.77 -24.77
CA HIS A 458 -5.55 18.26 -25.58
C HIS A 458 -5.54 17.72 -27.01
N TYR A 459 -6.11 16.49 -27.21
CA TYR A 459 -6.26 15.92 -28.54
C TYR A 459 -7.46 16.52 -29.26
N ILE A 460 -8.61 16.61 -28.58
CA ILE A 460 -9.88 17.09 -29.14
C ILE A 460 -9.83 18.60 -29.40
N GLU A 461 -9.15 19.38 -28.54
CA GLU A 461 -8.94 20.83 -28.61
C GLU A 461 -10.21 21.71 -28.69
N VAL A 462 -11.38 21.12 -28.71
CA VAL A 462 -12.67 21.83 -28.65
C VAL A 462 -13.35 21.54 -27.33
N PRO A 463 -14.10 22.48 -26.74
CA PRO A 463 -14.77 22.27 -25.48
C PRO A 463 -15.85 21.21 -25.62
N PHE A 464 -15.90 20.29 -24.65
CA PHE A 464 -16.94 19.27 -24.55
C PHE A 464 -17.66 19.39 -23.22
N ASP A 465 -18.97 19.39 -23.22
CA ASP A 465 -19.80 19.52 -22.04
C ASP A 465 -19.98 18.19 -21.32
N LEU A 466 -19.35 18.04 -20.16
CA LEU A 466 -19.45 16.88 -19.26
C LEU A 466 -20.48 17.08 -18.15
N SER A 467 -21.19 18.21 -18.07
CA SER A 467 -22.10 18.56 -16.98
C SER A 467 -23.24 17.54 -16.78
N LYS A 468 -23.66 16.86 -17.83
CA LYS A 468 -24.70 15.83 -17.78
C LYS A 468 -24.18 14.43 -17.45
N THR A 469 -22.87 14.25 -17.37
CA THR A 469 -22.21 13.00 -17.01
C THR A 469 -22.31 12.76 -15.50
N LEU A 470 -22.74 11.58 -15.10
CA LEU A 470 -22.73 11.20 -13.68
C LEU A 470 -21.42 10.47 -13.36
N PHE A 471 -20.60 11.10 -12.52
CA PHE A 471 -19.36 10.51 -12.04
C PHE A 471 -19.58 9.79 -10.71
N ILE A 472 -19.02 8.58 -10.59
CA ILE A 472 -18.94 7.83 -9.35
C ILE A 472 -17.49 7.42 -9.18
N ALA A 473 -16.92 7.62 -8.00
CA ALA A 473 -15.56 7.21 -7.68
C ALA A 473 -15.53 5.95 -6.81
N THR A 474 -14.44 5.19 -6.88
CA THR A 474 -14.13 4.11 -5.93
C THR A 474 -12.72 4.26 -5.40
N ALA A 475 -12.55 3.98 -4.11
CA ALA A 475 -11.26 3.97 -3.44
C ALA A 475 -11.16 2.80 -2.46
N ASN A 476 -9.95 2.40 -2.10
CA ASN A 476 -9.75 1.46 -1.00
C ASN A 476 -9.52 2.20 0.32
N THR A 477 -8.79 3.32 0.29
CA THR A 477 -8.49 4.20 1.42
C THR A 477 -8.72 5.65 1.02
N LEU A 478 -8.88 6.53 2.00
CA LEU A 478 -9.01 7.99 1.78
C LEU A 478 -7.67 8.70 1.88
N ASP A 479 -6.69 8.12 2.55
CA ASP A 479 -5.45 8.78 2.97
C ASP A 479 -4.60 9.29 1.81
N THR A 480 -4.70 8.64 0.66
CA THR A 480 -3.92 8.98 -0.54
C THR A 480 -4.65 9.91 -1.51
N ILE A 481 -5.92 10.22 -1.24
CA ILE A 481 -6.72 11.11 -2.09
C ILE A 481 -6.48 12.56 -1.66
N PRO A 482 -6.10 13.46 -2.56
CA PRO A 482 -5.92 14.88 -2.22
C PRO A 482 -7.18 15.52 -1.66
N ALA A 483 -7.05 16.33 -0.61
CA ALA A 483 -8.17 17.01 0.06
C ALA A 483 -9.10 17.77 -0.90
N PRO A 484 -8.62 18.51 -1.93
CA PRO A 484 -9.51 19.21 -2.86
C PRO A 484 -10.42 18.29 -3.67
N LEU A 485 -10.01 17.03 -3.91
CA LEU A 485 -10.88 16.03 -4.55
C LEU A 485 -11.90 15.47 -3.57
N LEU A 486 -11.48 15.22 -2.31
CA LEU A 486 -12.37 14.73 -1.27
C LEU A 486 -13.49 15.72 -0.95
N ASP A 487 -13.21 17.03 -0.95
CA ASP A 487 -14.21 18.09 -0.70
C ASP A 487 -15.37 18.09 -1.71
N ARG A 488 -15.16 17.54 -2.90
CA ARG A 488 -16.17 17.39 -3.95
C ARG A 488 -16.90 16.05 -3.91
N MET A 489 -16.49 15.16 -3.03
CA MET A 489 -17.00 13.80 -2.98
C MET A 489 -17.84 13.57 -1.73
N GLU A 490 -18.94 12.90 -1.91
CA GLU A 490 -19.68 12.30 -0.81
C GLU A 490 -19.16 10.89 -0.57
N VAL A 491 -18.47 10.70 0.55
CA VAL A 491 -17.87 9.42 0.92
C VAL A 491 -18.93 8.48 1.48
N ILE A 492 -19.04 7.31 0.87
CA ILE A 492 -19.90 6.22 1.33
C ILE A 492 -19.00 5.01 1.65
N GLU A 493 -18.88 4.70 2.94
CA GLU A 493 -18.07 3.58 3.39
C GLU A 493 -18.80 2.25 3.19
N LEU A 494 -18.10 1.31 2.57
CA LEU A 494 -18.51 -0.09 2.45
C LEU A 494 -17.68 -0.93 3.42
N GLY A 495 -18.33 -1.40 4.48
CA GLY A 495 -17.72 -2.30 5.45
C GLY A 495 -17.43 -3.70 4.90
N SER A 496 -16.79 -4.51 5.73
CA SER A 496 -16.58 -5.92 5.44
C SER A 496 -17.89 -6.70 5.50
N TYR A 497 -18.04 -7.71 4.64
CA TYR A 497 -19.17 -8.62 4.71
C TYR A 497 -19.05 -9.57 5.90
N ASN A 498 -20.15 -9.78 6.59
CA ASN A 498 -20.24 -10.82 7.59
C ASN A 498 -20.31 -12.23 6.96
N ARG A 499 -20.22 -13.27 7.78
CA ARG A 499 -20.21 -14.67 7.34
C ARG A 499 -21.48 -15.04 6.58
N GLU A 500 -22.63 -14.59 7.07
CA GLU A 500 -23.93 -14.87 6.46
C GLU A 500 -24.10 -14.11 5.15
N GLU A 501 -23.71 -12.86 5.09
CA GLU A 501 -23.72 -12.07 3.84
C GLU A 501 -22.82 -12.72 2.77
N LYS A 502 -21.59 -13.15 3.13
CA LYS A 502 -20.73 -13.89 2.20
C LYS A 502 -21.36 -15.17 1.69
N PHE A 503 -22.05 -15.91 2.57
CA PHE A 503 -22.77 -17.11 2.18
C PHE A 503 -23.91 -16.79 1.18
N GLN A 504 -24.73 -15.79 1.47
CA GLN A 504 -25.82 -15.39 0.61
C GLN A 504 -25.31 -14.88 -0.75
N ILE A 505 -24.27 -14.06 -0.74
CA ILE A 505 -23.61 -13.58 -1.96
C ILE A 505 -23.03 -14.77 -2.77
N ALA A 506 -22.37 -15.70 -2.11
CA ALA A 506 -21.83 -16.89 -2.76
C ALA A 506 -22.91 -17.72 -3.43
N LYS A 507 -24.03 -17.97 -2.73
CA LYS A 507 -25.14 -18.81 -3.15
C LYS A 507 -25.92 -18.18 -4.31
N HIS A 508 -26.30 -16.90 -4.17
CA HIS A 508 -27.20 -16.25 -5.13
C HIS A 508 -26.47 -15.61 -6.31
N HIS A 509 -25.22 -15.14 -6.12
CA HIS A 509 -24.51 -14.38 -7.15
C HIS A 509 -23.28 -15.10 -7.69
N LEU A 510 -22.31 -15.46 -6.83
CA LEU A 510 -21.00 -15.92 -7.29
C LEU A 510 -21.07 -17.31 -7.93
N LEU A 511 -21.75 -18.27 -7.30
CA LEU A 511 -21.83 -19.64 -7.80
C LEU A 511 -22.46 -19.68 -9.20
N SER A 512 -23.59 -19.03 -9.38
CA SER A 512 -24.28 -18.96 -10.67
C SER A 512 -23.46 -18.26 -11.75
N LYS A 513 -22.75 -17.17 -11.39
CA LYS A 513 -21.83 -16.44 -12.27
C LYS A 513 -20.66 -17.31 -12.71
N GLN A 514 -20.02 -18.02 -11.76
CA GLN A 514 -18.89 -18.89 -12.07
C GLN A 514 -19.30 -20.12 -12.88
N MET A 515 -20.44 -20.73 -12.59
CA MET A 515 -20.98 -21.83 -13.39
C MET A 515 -21.19 -21.42 -14.84
N LYS A 516 -21.83 -20.27 -15.07
CA LYS A 516 -22.03 -19.73 -16.43
C LYS A 516 -20.72 -19.47 -17.16
N LYS A 517 -19.75 -18.86 -16.46
CA LYS A 517 -18.41 -18.55 -17.02
C LYS A 517 -17.64 -19.80 -17.44
N HIS A 518 -17.86 -20.92 -16.76
CA HIS A 518 -17.19 -22.20 -17.05
C HIS A 518 -18.06 -23.20 -17.83
N GLY A 519 -19.22 -22.77 -18.34
CA GLY A 519 -20.11 -23.59 -19.17
C GLY A 519 -20.79 -24.72 -18.41
N LEU A 520 -20.87 -24.65 -17.07
CA LEU A 520 -21.49 -25.69 -16.24
C LEU A 520 -23.00 -25.46 -16.08
N LYS A 521 -23.77 -26.54 -16.24
CA LYS A 521 -25.23 -26.55 -15.97
C LYS A 521 -25.50 -27.02 -14.53
N GLY A 522 -26.59 -26.55 -13.92
CA GLY A 522 -26.99 -26.95 -12.54
C GLY A 522 -27.25 -28.45 -12.37
N THR A 523 -27.51 -29.14 -13.46
CA THR A 523 -27.65 -30.62 -13.49
C THR A 523 -26.31 -31.35 -13.38
N GLN A 524 -25.22 -30.69 -13.81
CA GLN A 524 -23.88 -31.26 -13.88
C GLN A 524 -23.04 -30.93 -12.66
N PHE A 525 -23.29 -29.77 -12.04
CA PHE A 525 -22.50 -29.30 -10.92
C PHE A 525 -23.37 -28.81 -9.76
N LYS A 526 -23.08 -29.24 -8.54
CA LYS A 526 -23.78 -28.80 -7.33
C LYS A 526 -22.77 -28.62 -6.19
N VAL A 527 -22.90 -27.54 -5.44
CA VAL A 527 -22.17 -27.26 -4.21
C VAL A 527 -23.18 -27.29 -3.05
N GLN A 528 -22.86 -27.99 -1.97
CA GLN A 528 -23.71 -28.02 -0.77
C GLN A 528 -23.54 -26.72 0.03
N ASP A 529 -24.58 -26.26 0.70
CA ASP A 529 -24.55 -25.05 1.51
C ASP A 529 -23.46 -25.10 2.61
N ALA A 530 -23.28 -26.25 3.24
CA ALA A 530 -22.22 -26.47 4.23
C ALA A 530 -20.80 -26.25 3.66
N VAL A 531 -20.58 -26.53 2.37
CA VAL A 531 -19.32 -26.29 1.70
C VAL A 531 -19.02 -24.80 1.58
N LEU A 532 -20.05 -23.97 1.28
CA LEU A 532 -19.89 -22.54 1.19
C LEU A 532 -19.43 -21.95 2.53
N TYR A 533 -20.01 -22.39 3.64
CA TYR A 533 -19.55 -22.00 4.97
C TYR A 533 -18.12 -22.44 5.24
N THR A 534 -17.77 -23.71 4.89
CA THR A 534 -16.40 -24.20 5.03
C THR A 534 -15.40 -23.40 4.18
N LEU A 535 -15.80 -22.98 2.97
CA LEU A 535 -14.95 -22.12 2.14
C LEU A 535 -14.70 -20.76 2.81
N ILE A 536 -15.73 -20.15 3.38
CA ILE A 536 -15.66 -18.86 4.04
C ILE A 536 -14.80 -18.94 5.31
N ASP A 537 -14.96 -20.00 6.11
CA ASP A 537 -14.30 -20.10 7.41
C ASP A 537 -12.88 -20.65 7.30
N ASP A 538 -12.64 -21.69 6.47
CA ASP A 538 -11.42 -22.46 6.49
C ASP A 538 -10.48 -22.18 5.29
N TYR A 539 -10.97 -21.55 4.21
CA TYR A 539 -10.18 -21.34 2.99
C TYR A 539 -10.00 -19.86 2.61
N THR A 540 -10.82 -18.94 3.15
CA THR A 540 -10.73 -17.53 2.84
C THR A 540 -10.69 -16.68 4.11
N ARG A 541 -9.82 -15.65 4.09
CA ARG A 541 -9.71 -14.65 5.18
C ARG A 541 -9.63 -13.28 4.53
N GLU A 542 -10.78 -12.73 4.18
CA GLU A 542 -10.90 -11.48 3.43
C GLU A 542 -12.10 -10.66 3.90
N ALA A 543 -12.05 -9.34 3.75
CA ALA A 543 -13.18 -8.46 4.03
C ALA A 543 -14.34 -8.65 3.04
N GLY A 544 -14.01 -8.77 1.77
CA GLY A 544 -14.97 -8.97 0.67
C GLY A 544 -15.21 -10.44 0.30
N VAL A 545 -15.46 -10.68 -0.98
CA VAL A 545 -15.74 -12.01 -1.54
C VAL A 545 -14.88 -12.37 -2.76
N ARG A 546 -13.75 -11.70 -2.95
CA ARG A 546 -12.89 -11.88 -4.14
C ARG A 546 -12.13 -13.22 -4.11
N GLU A 547 -11.62 -13.60 -2.95
CA GLU A 547 -10.95 -14.87 -2.77
C GLU A 547 -11.97 -16.03 -2.78
N LEU A 548 -13.13 -15.83 -2.17
CA LEU A 548 -14.24 -16.77 -2.22
C LEU A 548 -14.68 -17.02 -3.68
N GLU A 549 -14.76 -15.97 -4.51
CA GLU A 549 -15.05 -16.11 -5.95
C GLU A 549 -13.95 -16.92 -6.65
N ARG A 550 -12.67 -16.72 -6.29
CA ARG A 550 -11.55 -17.48 -6.85
C ARG A 550 -11.60 -18.97 -6.45
N MET A 551 -11.99 -19.26 -5.21
CA MET A 551 -12.15 -20.64 -4.74
C MET A 551 -13.30 -21.33 -5.48
N LEU A 552 -14.44 -20.67 -5.64
CA LEU A 552 -15.57 -21.19 -6.44
C LEU A 552 -15.18 -21.42 -7.90
N ALA A 553 -14.42 -20.50 -8.51
CA ALA A 553 -13.89 -20.69 -9.86
C ALA A 553 -12.94 -21.90 -9.95
N ALA A 554 -12.11 -22.13 -8.94
CA ALA A 554 -11.22 -23.30 -8.89
C ALA A 554 -12.02 -24.61 -8.82
N LEU A 555 -13.09 -24.66 -8.02
CA LEU A 555 -13.99 -25.80 -7.97
C LEU A 555 -14.67 -26.05 -9.32
N CYS A 556 -15.14 -25.00 -9.97
CA CYS A 556 -15.74 -25.10 -11.31
C CYS A 556 -14.75 -25.65 -12.35
N ARG A 557 -13.50 -25.15 -12.38
CA ARG A 557 -12.45 -25.64 -13.30
C ARG A 557 -12.16 -27.13 -13.09
N LYS A 558 -12.02 -27.56 -11.84
CA LYS A 558 -11.77 -28.97 -11.53
C LYS A 558 -12.96 -29.88 -11.88
N ALA A 559 -14.17 -29.40 -11.63
CA ALA A 559 -15.39 -30.10 -12.04
C ALA A 559 -15.49 -30.23 -13.57
N VAL A 560 -15.15 -29.17 -14.33
CA VAL A 560 -15.09 -29.25 -15.81
C VAL A 560 -14.08 -30.30 -16.25
N LYS A 561 -12.88 -30.36 -15.62
CA LYS A 561 -11.88 -31.39 -15.95
C LYS A 561 -12.42 -32.81 -15.79
N GLU A 562 -13.12 -33.11 -14.68
CA GLU A 562 -13.71 -34.43 -14.43
C GLU A 562 -14.85 -34.79 -15.40
N LEU A 563 -15.69 -33.82 -15.74
CA LEU A 563 -16.78 -34.02 -16.71
C LEU A 563 -16.25 -34.27 -18.13
N VAL A 564 -15.22 -33.51 -18.55
CA VAL A 564 -14.59 -33.66 -19.87
C VAL A 564 -13.79 -34.97 -19.97
N SER A 565 -13.11 -35.39 -18.91
CA SER A 565 -12.39 -36.69 -18.85
C SER A 565 -13.34 -37.91 -18.82
N GLY A 566 -14.65 -37.70 -18.76
CA GLY A 566 -15.63 -38.76 -18.74
C GLY A 566 -15.70 -39.54 -17.41
N THR A 567 -14.99 -39.11 -16.39
CA THR A 567 -14.91 -39.81 -15.09
C THR A 567 -16.27 -39.82 -14.37
N CYS A 568 -17.08 -38.77 -14.59
CA CYS A 568 -18.39 -38.65 -13.98
C CYS A 568 -19.34 -37.84 -14.87
N LYS A 569 -20.67 -38.07 -14.74
CA LYS A 569 -21.70 -37.28 -15.42
C LYS A 569 -22.17 -36.08 -14.58
N ARG A 570 -21.88 -36.08 -13.30
CA ARG A 570 -22.25 -35.06 -12.34
C ARG A 570 -21.21 -34.96 -11.22
N VAL A 571 -20.81 -33.75 -10.89
CA VAL A 571 -19.93 -33.46 -9.77
C VAL A 571 -20.72 -32.77 -8.64
N THR A 572 -20.65 -33.33 -7.45
CA THR A 572 -21.24 -32.73 -6.24
C THR A 572 -20.12 -32.49 -5.22
N ILE A 573 -19.94 -31.24 -4.86
CA ILE A 573 -18.97 -30.85 -3.85
C ILE A 573 -19.61 -30.94 -2.45
N THR A 574 -18.96 -31.69 -1.57
CA THR A 574 -19.35 -31.91 -0.17
C THR A 574 -18.17 -31.51 0.73
N THR A 575 -18.40 -31.33 2.01
CA THR A 575 -17.34 -31.05 2.99
C THR A 575 -16.27 -32.14 3.06
N LYS A 576 -16.66 -33.39 2.78
CA LYS A 576 -15.74 -34.53 2.81
C LYS A 576 -14.77 -34.58 1.62
N ASN A 577 -15.21 -34.16 0.43
CA ASN A 577 -14.37 -34.19 -0.77
C ASN A 577 -13.70 -32.84 -1.09
N LEU A 578 -14.00 -31.80 -0.31
CA LEU A 578 -13.50 -30.45 -0.55
C LEU A 578 -11.95 -30.40 -0.53
N THR A 579 -11.33 -31.12 0.39
CA THR A 579 -9.87 -31.22 0.50
C THR A 579 -9.22 -31.84 -0.74
N THR A 580 -9.89 -32.75 -1.43
CA THR A 580 -9.41 -33.32 -2.70
C THR A 580 -9.38 -32.25 -3.81
N TYR A 581 -10.34 -31.31 -3.79
CA TYR A 581 -10.42 -30.25 -4.79
C TYR A 581 -9.54 -29.07 -4.46
N LEU A 582 -9.42 -28.61 -3.21
CA LEU A 582 -8.75 -27.37 -2.86
C LEU A 582 -7.48 -27.55 -2.02
N GLY A 583 -7.19 -28.80 -1.58
CA GLY A 583 -6.09 -29.10 -0.67
C GLY A 583 -6.49 -28.91 0.80
N HIS A 584 -5.49 -28.89 1.68
CA HIS A 584 -5.73 -28.70 3.11
C HIS A 584 -6.36 -27.34 3.42
N LYS A 585 -7.08 -27.31 4.55
CA LYS A 585 -7.62 -26.06 5.09
C LYS A 585 -6.48 -25.08 5.33
N LYS A 586 -6.64 -23.85 4.91
CA LYS A 586 -5.64 -22.80 5.08
C LYS A 586 -5.66 -22.18 6.47
N TYR A 587 -6.86 -22.10 7.03
CA TYR A 587 -7.11 -21.49 8.33
C TYR A 587 -7.74 -22.56 9.22
N LEU A 588 -7.09 -22.83 10.32
CA LEU A 588 -7.64 -23.68 11.37
C LEU A 588 -8.35 -22.78 12.40
N PRO A 589 -9.40 -23.26 13.06
CA PRO A 589 -9.95 -22.55 14.21
C PRO A 589 -8.85 -22.33 15.24
N ASP A 590 -8.78 -21.13 15.80
CA ASP A 590 -7.86 -20.83 16.88
C ASP A 590 -8.17 -21.77 18.05
N ASP A 591 -7.16 -22.51 18.54
CA ASP A 591 -7.28 -23.36 19.71
C ASP A 591 -7.41 -22.45 20.95
N GLN A 592 -8.63 -22.10 21.28
CA GLN A 592 -8.91 -21.29 22.45
C GLN A 592 -8.74 -22.15 23.71
N SER A 593 -8.04 -21.60 24.70
CA SER A 593 -8.07 -22.14 26.04
C SER A 593 -9.50 -22.15 26.56
N LYS A 594 -10.03 -23.33 26.86
CA LYS A 594 -11.35 -23.51 27.50
C LYS A 594 -11.28 -23.39 29.01
N GLN A 595 -10.20 -22.88 29.53
CA GLN A 595 -9.94 -22.75 30.96
C GLN A 595 -9.63 -21.31 31.32
N ASP A 596 -10.12 -20.90 32.45
CA ASP A 596 -9.80 -19.60 33.03
C ASP A 596 -8.32 -19.56 33.40
N THR A 597 -7.58 -18.60 32.88
CA THR A 597 -6.12 -18.53 32.98
C THR A 597 -5.68 -17.21 33.58
N VAL A 598 -4.58 -17.27 34.35
CA VAL A 598 -3.97 -16.08 34.91
C VAL A 598 -3.10 -15.39 33.84
N GLY A 599 -3.25 -14.08 33.70
CA GLY A 599 -2.43 -13.26 32.80
C GLY A 599 -2.76 -13.40 31.32
N ILE A 600 -3.78 -14.16 30.93
CA ILE A 600 -4.24 -14.27 29.53
C ILE A 600 -5.62 -13.67 29.37
N VAL A 601 -5.76 -12.72 28.43
CA VAL A 601 -7.01 -11.98 28.22
C VAL A 601 -7.33 -11.88 26.74
N ASN A 602 -8.57 -12.13 26.36
CA ASN A 602 -9.04 -12.02 25.00
C ASN A 602 -9.37 -10.56 24.65
N GLY A 603 -8.48 -9.90 23.94
CA GLY A 603 -8.75 -8.61 23.32
C GLY A 603 -9.41 -8.77 21.94
N LEU A 604 -10.01 -7.70 21.46
CA LEU A 604 -10.62 -7.62 20.14
C LEU A 604 -9.92 -6.54 19.31
N ALA A 605 -9.42 -6.92 18.15
CA ALA A 605 -8.82 -6.00 17.20
C ALA A 605 -9.63 -5.96 15.90
N TRP A 606 -9.48 -4.87 15.17
CA TRP A 606 -10.03 -4.70 13.84
C TRP A 606 -8.89 -4.59 12.82
N THR A 607 -9.06 -5.22 11.69
CA THR A 607 -8.11 -5.21 10.56
C THR A 607 -8.85 -4.93 9.27
N SER A 608 -8.12 -4.62 8.21
CA SER A 608 -8.69 -4.44 6.86
C SER A 608 -9.45 -5.67 6.33
N VAL A 609 -9.26 -6.83 6.95
CA VAL A 609 -9.95 -8.09 6.58
C VAL A 609 -11.09 -8.46 7.53
N GLY A 610 -11.36 -7.65 8.54
CA GLY A 610 -12.42 -7.83 9.53
C GLY A 610 -11.89 -7.86 10.96
N GLY A 611 -12.78 -8.20 11.91
CA GLY A 611 -12.42 -8.37 13.31
C GLY A 611 -11.62 -9.64 13.56
N VAL A 612 -10.70 -9.58 14.50
CA VAL A 612 -9.90 -10.72 14.96
C VAL A 612 -9.84 -10.76 16.48
N LEU A 613 -9.80 -11.97 17.02
CA LEU A 613 -9.48 -12.17 18.43
C LEU A 613 -7.99 -11.98 18.63
N MET A 614 -7.60 -11.19 19.61
CA MET A 614 -6.22 -10.88 19.92
C MET A 614 -5.95 -11.23 21.39
N PRO A 615 -5.57 -12.46 21.71
CA PRO A 615 -5.19 -12.79 23.06
C PRO A 615 -3.94 -11.98 23.44
N LEU A 616 -3.94 -11.44 24.66
CA LEU A 616 -2.79 -10.81 25.28
C LEU A 616 -2.33 -11.66 26.46
N GLU A 617 -1.06 -11.95 26.48
CA GLU A 617 -0.42 -12.73 27.53
C GLU A 617 0.48 -11.80 28.37
N THR A 618 0.37 -11.85 29.65
CA THR A 618 1.24 -11.10 30.57
C THR A 618 1.91 -12.04 31.52
N LEU A 619 3.23 -11.97 31.58
CA LEU A 619 4.07 -12.72 32.50
C LEU A 619 4.77 -11.76 33.46
N VAL A 620 4.79 -12.14 34.74
CA VAL A 620 5.49 -11.39 35.81
C VAL A 620 6.77 -12.13 36.16
N LEU A 621 7.87 -11.45 36.05
CA LEU A 621 9.22 -11.98 36.33
C LEU A 621 9.88 -11.17 37.46
N ASN A 622 10.74 -11.78 38.25
CA ASN A 622 11.57 -11.04 39.18
C ASN A 622 12.56 -10.16 38.41
N GLY A 623 12.56 -8.86 38.69
CA GLY A 623 13.36 -7.92 37.90
C GLY A 623 13.56 -6.57 38.58
N LYS A 624 13.67 -5.53 37.74
CA LYS A 624 13.96 -4.14 38.18
C LYS A 624 12.89 -3.15 37.69
N GLY A 625 11.71 -3.63 37.32
CA GLY A 625 10.62 -2.79 36.82
C GLY A 625 10.64 -2.53 35.31
N MET A 626 11.28 -3.41 34.54
CA MET A 626 11.27 -3.31 33.09
C MET A 626 9.90 -3.74 32.53
N ILE A 627 9.46 -3.05 31.47
CA ILE A 627 8.27 -3.43 30.70
C ILE A 627 8.75 -3.90 29.33
N GLU A 628 8.65 -5.20 29.10
CA GLU A 628 9.00 -5.80 27.82
C GLU A 628 7.73 -6.03 27.01
N LEU A 629 7.73 -5.54 25.76
CA LEU A 629 6.58 -5.62 24.86
C LEU A 629 6.98 -6.37 23.59
N THR A 630 6.32 -7.49 23.32
CA THR A 630 6.60 -8.32 22.14
C THR A 630 5.33 -8.63 21.34
N GLY A 631 5.46 -9.03 20.07
CA GLY A 631 4.34 -9.33 19.19
C GLY A 631 4.07 -8.27 18.12
N SER A 632 5.09 -7.53 17.70
CA SER A 632 5.01 -6.51 16.63
C SER A 632 4.02 -5.38 16.95
N LEU A 633 4.10 -4.86 18.20
CA LEU A 633 3.24 -3.78 18.68
C LEU A 633 3.75 -2.42 18.17
N GLY A 634 2.86 -1.62 17.61
CA GLY A 634 3.13 -0.25 17.20
C GLY A 634 3.24 0.72 18.38
N ASP A 635 3.54 1.96 18.09
CA ASP A 635 3.87 2.94 19.13
C ASP A 635 2.66 3.34 19.98
N VAL A 636 1.46 3.40 19.38
CA VAL A 636 0.20 3.67 20.12
C VAL A 636 -0.09 2.56 21.12
N MET A 637 0.11 1.29 20.74
CA MET A 637 -0.05 0.17 21.68
C MET A 637 1.01 0.17 22.78
N LYS A 638 2.25 0.54 22.48
CA LYS A 638 3.31 0.69 23.50
C LYS A 638 3.00 1.78 24.51
N GLU A 639 2.42 2.90 24.05
CA GLU A 639 1.93 3.97 24.92
C GLU A 639 0.77 3.50 25.79
N SER A 640 -0.20 2.81 25.22
CA SER A 640 -1.32 2.22 25.93
C SER A 640 -0.88 1.26 27.05
N ALA A 641 0.18 0.46 26.81
CA ALA A 641 0.76 -0.41 27.82
C ALA A 641 1.36 0.38 29.01
N LYS A 642 2.04 1.50 28.73
CA LYS A 642 2.58 2.39 29.79
C LYS A 642 1.47 3.03 30.62
N ILE A 643 0.37 3.45 29.96
CA ILE A 643 -0.82 3.96 30.64
C ILE A 643 -1.43 2.89 31.52
N ALA A 644 -1.55 1.65 31.00
CA ALA A 644 -2.09 0.52 31.74
C ALA A 644 -1.29 0.21 33.02
N VAL A 645 0.05 0.15 32.94
CA VAL A 645 0.90 -0.04 34.12
C VAL A 645 0.73 1.10 35.14
N SER A 646 0.65 2.35 34.66
CA SER A 646 0.46 3.52 35.53
C SER A 646 -0.87 3.46 36.26
N TYR A 647 -1.95 3.05 35.59
CA TYR A 647 -3.24 2.87 36.20
C TYR A 647 -3.26 1.71 37.22
N VAL A 648 -2.66 0.56 36.87
CA VAL A 648 -2.57 -0.59 37.78
C VAL A 648 -1.85 -0.21 39.08
N ARG A 649 -0.81 0.62 39.02
CA ARG A 649 -0.15 1.17 40.20
C ARG A 649 -1.08 1.94 41.10
N SER A 650 -2.03 2.70 40.54
CA SER A 650 -3.01 3.48 41.34
C SER A 650 -4.04 2.62 42.05
N ILE A 651 -4.34 1.43 41.55
CA ILE A 651 -5.35 0.51 42.09
C ILE A 651 -4.72 -0.71 42.80
N ALA A 652 -3.39 -0.77 42.92
CA ALA A 652 -2.64 -1.94 43.40
C ALA A 652 -3.21 -2.46 44.77
N LYS A 653 -3.48 -1.56 45.74
CA LYS A 653 -4.07 -1.92 47.03
C LYS A 653 -5.40 -2.64 46.94
N GLN A 654 -6.25 -2.25 45.99
CA GLN A 654 -7.60 -2.80 45.83
C GLN A 654 -7.59 -4.26 45.39
N TYR A 655 -6.53 -4.67 44.68
CA TYR A 655 -6.40 -6.00 44.12
C TYR A 655 -5.29 -6.83 44.80
N HIS A 656 -4.88 -6.43 46.05
CA HIS A 656 -3.81 -7.08 46.83
C HIS A 656 -2.47 -7.21 46.06
N ILE A 657 -2.20 -6.29 45.14
CA ILE A 657 -0.93 -6.23 44.38
C ILE A 657 0.08 -5.46 45.25
N PRO A 658 1.34 -5.97 45.37
CA PRO A 658 2.40 -5.25 46.09
C PRO A 658 2.62 -3.85 45.51
N GLU A 659 2.63 -2.82 46.33
CA GLU A 659 2.77 -1.43 45.89
C GLU A 659 4.11 -1.16 45.19
N ASP A 660 5.11 -1.98 45.48
CA ASP A 660 6.45 -1.88 44.93
C ASP A 660 6.72 -2.83 43.74
N PHE A 661 5.66 -3.44 43.17
CA PHE A 661 5.79 -4.39 42.06
C PHE A 661 6.59 -3.80 40.89
N TYR A 662 6.41 -2.50 40.61
CA TYR A 662 7.09 -1.78 39.53
C TYR A 662 8.59 -1.55 39.77
N LEU A 663 9.11 -1.91 40.93
CA LEU A 663 10.54 -1.88 41.27
C LEU A 663 11.16 -3.27 41.33
N LYS A 664 10.36 -4.31 41.63
CA LYS A 664 10.80 -5.67 41.92
C LYS A 664 10.44 -6.68 40.86
N ASN A 665 9.48 -6.33 39.97
CA ASN A 665 9.00 -7.25 38.94
C ASN A 665 9.14 -6.64 37.56
N ASP A 666 9.63 -7.41 36.61
CA ASP A 666 9.55 -7.10 35.20
C ASP A 666 8.25 -7.66 34.63
N LEU A 667 7.60 -6.87 33.78
CA LEU A 667 6.36 -7.24 33.10
C LEU A 667 6.65 -7.51 31.65
N HIS A 668 6.41 -8.75 31.19
CA HIS A 668 6.47 -9.10 29.78
C HIS A 668 5.04 -9.26 29.24
N ILE A 669 4.65 -8.35 28.33
CA ILE A 669 3.36 -8.39 27.65
C ILE A 669 3.58 -8.84 26.23
N HIS A 670 2.93 -9.94 25.85
CA HIS A 670 3.04 -10.54 24.54
C HIS A 670 1.70 -10.57 23.82
N ALA A 671 1.69 -10.15 22.55
CA ALA A 671 0.56 -10.39 21.65
C ALA A 671 0.98 -11.41 20.58
N PRO A 672 0.48 -12.65 20.62
CA PRO A 672 0.79 -13.69 19.64
C PRO A 672 0.59 -13.26 18.18
N GLU A 673 1.10 -14.02 17.22
CA GLU A 673 1.12 -13.69 15.78
C GLU A 673 2.00 -12.47 15.47
N GLY A 674 3.27 -12.50 15.85
CA GLY A 674 4.24 -11.41 15.63
C GLY A 674 4.50 -11.03 14.15
N ALA A 675 4.07 -11.86 13.20
CA ALA A 675 4.16 -11.56 11.78
C ALA A 675 3.16 -10.47 11.30
N VAL A 676 2.11 -10.19 12.11
CA VAL A 676 1.09 -9.19 11.80
C VAL A 676 1.34 -7.96 12.67
N PRO A 677 1.68 -6.79 12.10
CA PRO A 677 1.79 -5.56 12.87
C PRO A 677 0.45 -5.21 13.53
N LYS A 678 0.52 -4.82 14.81
CA LYS A 678 -0.64 -4.45 15.61
C LYS A 678 -0.43 -3.06 16.19
N ASP A 679 -1.35 -2.14 15.89
CA ASP A 679 -1.33 -0.80 16.47
C ASP A 679 -2.74 -0.30 16.74
N GLY A 680 -2.88 0.52 17.77
CA GLY A 680 -4.14 1.14 18.15
C GLY A 680 -4.38 1.21 19.67
N PRO A 681 -5.18 2.18 20.13
CA PRO A 681 -5.41 2.42 21.56
C PRO A 681 -6.42 1.46 22.19
N SER A 682 -7.22 0.72 21.39
CA SER A 682 -8.37 -0.07 21.86
C SER A 682 -8.05 -1.32 22.69
N ALA A 683 -6.76 -1.65 22.86
CA ALA A 683 -6.29 -2.76 23.69
C ALA A 683 -6.05 -2.38 25.17
N GLY A 684 -6.24 -1.13 25.54
CA GLY A 684 -5.93 -0.63 26.87
C GLY A 684 -6.63 -1.38 27.99
N VAL A 685 -7.95 -1.64 27.87
CA VAL A 685 -8.71 -2.42 28.85
C VAL A 685 -8.18 -3.84 28.99
N THR A 686 -7.77 -4.44 27.87
CA THR A 686 -7.22 -5.81 27.81
C THR A 686 -5.86 -5.86 28.53
N MET A 687 -5.00 -4.86 28.32
CA MET A 687 -3.69 -4.78 28.97
C MET A 687 -3.82 -4.60 30.48
N VAL A 688 -4.69 -3.69 30.93
CA VAL A 688 -4.94 -3.52 32.37
C VAL A 688 -5.41 -4.82 33.00
N THR A 689 -6.38 -5.48 32.39
CA THR A 689 -6.95 -6.74 32.92
C THR A 689 -5.89 -7.84 32.97
N ALA A 690 -5.03 -7.96 31.95
CA ALA A 690 -3.96 -8.93 31.90
C ALA A 690 -2.88 -8.68 32.98
N ILE A 691 -2.51 -7.42 33.17
CA ILE A 691 -1.52 -7.02 34.19
C ILE A 691 -2.09 -7.25 35.60
N VAL A 692 -3.35 -6.84 35.86
CA VAL A 692 -4.01 -7.07 37.16
C VAL A 692 -4.11 -8.56 37.47
N SER A 693 -4.54 -9.36 36.50
CA SER A 693 -4.62 -10.82 36.64
C SER A 693 -3.27 -11.44 36.95
N ALA A 694 -2.23 -11.08 36.21
CA ALA A 694 -0.88 -11.63 36.36
C ALA A 694 -0.26 -11.26 37.71
N LEU A 695 -0.46 -10.04 38.19
CA LEU A 695 0.10 -9.56 39.46
C LEU A 695 -0.70 -10.04 40.70
N SER A 696 -2.04 -10.15 40.58
CA SER A 696 -2.90 -10.61 41.68
C SER A 696 -3.05 -12.13 41.76
N GLY A 697 -2.70 -12.85 40.68
CA GLY A 697 -2.91 -14.29 40.55
C GLY A 697 -4.38 -14.68 40.32
N ILE A 698 -5.27 -13.74 40.03
CA ILE A 698 -6.68 -14.00 39.79
C ILE A 698 -6.91 -14.37 38.33
N PRO A 699 -7.51 -15.54 38.03
CA PRO A 699 -7.75 -15.94 36.64
C PRO A 699 -8.75 -15.02 35.95
N VAL A 700 -8.58 -14.86 34.61
CA VAL A 700 -9.54 -14.20 33.73
C VAL A 700 -10.46 -15.23 33.13
N ARG A 701 -11.74 -14.90 33.04
CA ARG A 701 -12.74 -15.75 32.38
C ARG A 701 -12.41 -15.95 30.90
N HIS A 702 -12.34 -17.21 30.48
CA HIS A 702 -12.04 -17.60 29.10
C HIS A 702 -13.15 -17.25 28.11
N ASP A 703 -14.42 -17.09 28.58
CA ASP A 703 -15.59 -16.82 27.75
C ASP A 703 -15.87 -15.31 27.58
N VAL A 704 -14.96 -14.45 28.04
CA VAL A 704 -15.06 -12.99 27.96
C VAL A 704 -14.05 -12.44 26.98
N ALA A 705 -14.48 -11.51 26.12
CA ALA A 705 -13.60 -10.64 25.37
C ALA A 705 -13.84 -9.16 25.70
N MET A 706 -12.89 -8.32 25.40
CA MET A 706 -13.02 -6.90 25.71
C MET A 706 -12.30 -6.02 24.68
N THR A 707 -12.77 -4.79 24.58
CA THR A 707 -12.14 -3.74 23.78
C THR A 707 -12.45 -2.38 24.41
N GLY A 708 -11.48 -1.48 24.41
CA GLY A 708 -11.64 -0.13 24.96
C GLY A 708 -10.30 0.57 25.10
N GLU A 709 -10.28 1.86 24.81
CA GLU A 709 -9.17 2.72 25.16
C GLU A 709 -9.29 3.17 26.61
N ILE A 710 -8.17 3.44 27.26
CA ILE A 710 -8.14 3.81 28.69
C ILE A 710 -7.49 5.16 28.91
N THR A 711 -7.93 5.83 29.95
CA THR A 711 -7.26 7.02 30.48
C THR A 711 -6.49 6.71 31.78
N LEU A 712 -5.59 7.59 32.20
CA LEU A 712 -4.85 7.49 33.47
C LEU A 712 -5.78 7.46 34.73
N HIS A 713 -7.03 7.92 34.57
CA HIS A 713 -8.02 7.90 35.63
C HIS A 713 -9.01 6.72 35.54
N GLY A 714 -8.71 5.73 34.69
CA GLY A 714 -9.54 4.53 34.57
C GLY A 714 -10.84 4.67 33.81
N LYS A 715 -11.07 5.77 33.10
CA LYS A 715 -12.22 5.89 32.18
C LYS A 715 -11.97 5.06 30.92
N VAL A 716 -13.05 4.45 30.45
CA VAL A 716 -13.04 3.70 29.18
C VAL A 716 -13.58 4.59 28.07
N LEU A 717 -12.76 4.80 27.04
CA LEU A 717 -13.07 5.65 25.88
C LEU A 717 -13.58 4.81 24.71
N PRO A 718 -14.36 5.43 23.80
CA PRO A 718 -14.94 4.74 22.65
C PRO A 718 -13.90 4.23 21.65
N ILE A 719 -14.31 3.22 20.89
CA ILE A 719 -13.48 2.53 19.89
C ILE A 719 -14.19 2.46 18.54
N GLY A 720 -13.44 2.21 17.49
CA GLY A 720 -13.99 1.92 16.15
C GLY A 720 -14.11 0.42 15.88
N GLY A 721 -14.94 0.07 14.86
CA GLY A 721 -15.07 -1.27 14.33
C GLY A 721 -15.77 -2.24 15.30
N LEU A 722 -16.76 -1.78 16.05
CA LEU A 722 -17.52 -2.64 16.98
C LEU A 722 -18.24 -3.80 16.29
N PRO A 723 -18.88 -3.64 15.11
CA PRO A 723 -19.54 -4.75 14.42
C PRO A 723 -18.57 -5.89 14.06
N GLU A 724 -17.39 -5.55 13.55
CA GLU A 724 -16.37 -6.53 13.18
C GLU A 724 -15.79 -7.23 14.41
N LYS A 725 -15.52 -6.49 15.47
CA LYS A 725 -15.02 -7.00 16.74
C LYS A 725 -16.02 -7.95 17.40
N ALA A 726 -17.30 -7.58 17.44
CA ALA A 726 -18.38 -8.43 17.96
C ALA A 726 -18.50 -9.73 17.14
N MET A 727 -18.41 -9.64 15.80
CA MET A 727 -18.43 -10.81 14.94
C MET A 727 -17.25 -11.74 15.23
N ALA A 728 -16.05 -11.21 15.49
CA ALA A 728 -14.89 -12.03 15.86
C ALA A 728 -15.12 -12.79 17.18
N ALA A 729 -15.65 -12.11 18.20
CA ALA A 729 -16.00 -12.72 19.48
C ALA A 729 -17.04 -13.83 19.32
N TYR A 730 -18.08 -13.57 18.51
CA TYR A 730 -19.12 -14.56 18.22
C TYR A 730 -18.59 -15.82 17.50
N LYS A 731 -17.74 -15.63 16.49
CA LYS A 731 -17.07 -16.73 15.78
C LYS A 731 -16.15 -17.55 16.69
N ALA A 732 -15.50 -16.87 17.61
CA ALA A 732 -14.66 -17.49 18.62
C ALA A 732 -15.47 -18.28 19.67
N GLY A 733 -16.80 -18.20 19.67
CA GLY A 733 -17.66 -18.91 20.63
C GLY A 733 -17.64 -18.31 22.03
N LEU A 734 -17.22 -17.05 22.16
CA LEU A 734 -17.27 -16.33 23.42
C LEU A 734 -18.72 -15.99 23.77
N LYS A 735 -18.99 -15.71 25.05
CA LYS A 735 -20.34 -15.40 25.53
C LYS A 735 -20.52 -13.93 25.86
N THR A 736 -19.52 -13.32 26.47
CA THR A 736 -19.62 -11.94 26.96
C THR A 736 -18.60 -11.05 26.27
N VAL A 737 -19.03 -9.87 25.81
CA VAL A 737 -18.16 -8.85 25.24
C VAL A 737 -18.28 -7.55 26.03
N ILE A 738 -17.15 -7.08 26.56
CA ILE A 738 -17.09 -5.82 27.28
C ILE A 738 -16.75 -4.71 26.29
N ILE A 739 -17.61 -3.69 26.22
CA ILE A 739 -17.48 -2.55 25.30
C ILE A 739 -17.55 -1.24 26.07
N PRO A 740 -16.99 -0.14 25.54
CA PRO A 740 -17.17 1.17 26.13
C PRO A 740 -18.67 1.60 26.11
N LYS A 741 -19.16 2.22 27.17
CA LYS A 741 -20.55 2.71 27.26
C LYS A 741 -20.94 3.63 26.10
N ARG A 742 -19.99 4.44 25.59
CA ARG A 742 -20.24 5.35 24.47
C ARG A 742 -20.42 4.64 23.12
N ASN A 743 -20.06 3.36 23.03
CA ASN A 743 -20.32 2.54 21.85
C ASN A 743 -21.66 1.77 21.93
N GLU A 744 -22.49 2.01 22.94
CA GLU A 744 -23.82 1.40 23.04
C GLU A 744 -24.71 1.68 21.82
N PRO A 745 -24.73 2.89 21.21
CA PRO A 745 -25.46 3.14 19.97
C PRO A 745 -24.95 2.31 18.77
N ASP A 746 -23.66 1.97 18.74
CA ASP A 746 -23.06 1.20 17.65
C ASP A 746 -23.54 -0.27 17.64
N LEU A 747 -24.21 -0.72 18.71
CA LEU A 747 -24.84 -2.05 18.76
C LEU A 747 -26.00 -2.19 17.76
N GLU A 748 -26.57 -1.09 17.29
CA GLU A 748 -27.59 -1.11 16.24
C GLU A 748 -26.98 -1.56 14.89
N ASP A 749 -25.69 -1.33 14.68
CA ASP A 749 -24.96 -1.74 13.46
C ASP A 749 -24.45 -3.19 13.55
N VAL A 750 -24.47 -3.81 14.71
CA VAL A 750 -24.10 -5.21 14.90
C VAL A 750 -25.20 -6.11 14.34
N ASP A 751 -24.80 -7.15 13.59
CA ASP A 751 -25.70 -8.16 13.04
C ASP A 751 -26.62 -8.73 14.14
N GLU A 752 -27.91 -8.87 13.84
CA GLU A 752 -28.93 -9.33 14.78
C GLU A 752 -28.60 -10.71 15.37
N THR A 753 -28.04 -11.61 14.58
CA THR A 753 -27.64 -12.95 15.04
C THR A 753 -26.49 -12.87 16.05
N VAL A 754 -25.54 -11.98 15.81
CA VAL A 754 -24.40 -11.74 16.71
C VAL A 754 -24.87 -11.06 17.98
N ARG A 755 -25.71 -10.04 17.85
CA ARG A 755 -26.25 -9.30 18.97
C ARG A 755 -27.10 -10.16 19.92
N ASN A 756 -27.87 -11.10 19.38
CA ASN A 756 -28.64 -12.04 20.15
C ASN A 756 -27.82 -13.22 20.72
N GLY A 757 -26.65 -13.48 20.14
CA GLY A 757 -25.78 -14.57 20.55
C GLY A 757 -24.68 -14.19 21.55
N LEU A 758 -24.50 -12.89 21.83
CA LEU A 758 -23.50 -12.37 22.75
C LEU A 758 -24.17 -11.51 23.82
N GLU A 759 -23.65 -11.58 25.02
CA GLU A 759 -24.00 -10.66 26.13
C GLU A 759 -23.04 -9.46 26.08
N PHE A 760 -23.57 -8.26 25.85
CA PHE A 760 -22.76 -7.03 25.83
C PHE A 760 -22.82 -6.34 27.19
N VAL A 761 -21.64 -6.14 27.78
CA VAL A 761 -21.46 -5.39 29.02
C VAL A 761 -20.87 -4.03 28.70
N THR A 762 -21.62 -2.97 28.95
CA THR A 762 -21.14 -1.60 28.75
C THR A 762 -20.34 -1.12 29.96
N ALA A 763 -19.12 -0.68 29.75
CA ALA A 763 -18.22 -0.20 30.77
C ALA A 763 -17.90 1.30 30.58
N GLU A 764 -18.12 2.07 31.64
CA GLU A 764 -17.71 3.48 31.73
C GLU A 764 -16.31 3.60 32.37
N ASN A 765 -16.02 2.67 33.30
CA ASN A 765 -14.80 2.64 34.07
C ASN A 765 -14.19 1.24 34.06
N LEU A 766 -12.87 1.17 34.30
CA LEU A 766 -12.13 -0.08 34.38
C LEU A 766 -12.57 -1.00 35.53
N GLU A 767 -13.19 -0.46 36.58
CA GLU A 767 -13.74 -1.26 37.68
C GLU A 767 -14.83 -2.23 37.17
N THR A 768 -15.73 -1.77 36.28
CA THR A 768 -16.75 -2.61 35.66
C THR A 768 -16.10 -3.69 34.77
N VAL A 769 -15.05 -3.33 34.04
CA VAL A 769 -14.30 -4.28 33.21
C VAL A 769 -13.69 -5.39 34.05
N LEU A 770 -12.96 -5.03 35.11
CA LEU A 770 -12.30 -6.01 36.01
C LEU A 770 -13.28 -6.88 36.77
N LYS A 771 -14.43 -6.31 37.25
CA LYS A 771 -15.48 -7.09 37.90
C LYS A 771 -16.12 -8.13 36.99
N THR A 772 -16.22 -7.83 35.68
CA THR A 772 -16.85 -8.75 34.73
C THR A 772 -15.86 -9.79 34.22
N ALA A 773 -14.59 -9.40 34.02
CA ALA A 773 -13.58 -10.23 33.39
C ALA A 773 -12.88 -11.19 34.37
N LEU A 774 -12.66 -10.79 35.61
CA LEU A 774 -12.01 -11.62 36.62
C LEU A 774 -12.98 -12.63 37.24
N VAL A 775 -12.51 -13.83 37.54
CA VAL A 775 -13.32 -14.89 38.18
C VAL A 775 -13.75 -14.51 39.58
N SER A 776 -12.93 -13.77 40.28
CA SER A 776 -13.25 -13.21 41.64
C SER A 776 -12.64 -11.83 41.76
N VAL A 777 -13.34 -10.97 42.49
CA VAL A 777 -12.81 -9.64 42.83
C VAL A 777 -12.54 -9.62 44.32
N PRO A 778 -11.34 -9.22 44.77
CA PRO A 778 -11.05 -9.10 46.18
C PRO A 778 -12.03 -8.14 46.87
N GLU A 779 -12.46 -8.47 48.09
CA GLU A 779 -13.24 -7.49 48.89
C GLU A 779 -12.36 -6.27 49.16
N PRO A 780 -12.89 -5.06 49.05
CA PRO A 780 -12.15 -3.85 49.35
C PRO A 780 -11.67 -3.91 50.81
N ILE A 781 -10.38 -3.69 51.00
CA ILE A 781 -9.82 -3.56 52.37
C ILE A 781 -10.58 -2.41 53.05
N GLN A 782 -11.40 -2.76 54.04
CA GLN A 782 -12.04 -1.73 54.86
C GLN A 782 -10.93 -0.86 55.44
N PRO A 783 -11.01 0.46 55.39
CA PRO A 783 -10.06 1.30 56.08
C PRO A 783 -10.08 0.90 57.55
N GLU A 784 -8.94 0.49 58.07
CA GLU A 784 -8.77 0.27 59.50
C GLU A 784 -9.32 1.49 60.24
N THR A 785 -10.35 1.28 61.06
CA THR A 785 -10.92 2.33 61.92
C THR A 785 -9.78 2.90 62.72
N PRO A 786 -9.53 4.21 62.70
CA PRO A 786 -8.45 4.77 63.49
C PRO A 786 -8.67 4.37 64.95
N ILE A 787 -7.72 3.66 65.53
CA ILE A 787 -7.69 3.38 66.98
C ILE A 787 -7.78 4.74 67.64
N ALA A 788 -8.83 4.92 68.42
CA ALA A 788 -9.06 6.14 69.20
C ALA A 788 -7.84 6.37 70.08
N GLU A 789 -7.05 7.36 69.76
CA GLU A 789 -5.99 7.87 70.66
C GLU A 789 -6.64 8.31 71.98
N GLN A 790 -6.21 7.71 73.05
CA GLN A 790 -6.51 8.17 74.40
C GLN A 790 -5.97 9.58 74.56
N PRO A 791 -6.70 10.46 75.24
CA PRO A 791 -6.28 11.84 75.42
C PRO A 791 -5.13 11.91 76.41
N ASP A 792 -3.90 12.21 75.94
CA ASP A 792 -2.78 12.56 76.75
C ASP A 792 -2.80 14.03 77.13
N GLU A 793 -2.46 14.25 78.41
CA GLU A 793 -2.51 15.48 79.11
C GLU A 793 -1.86 16.68 78.46
N GLN A 794 -2.46 17.83 78.58
CA GLN A 794 -1.88 19.13 78.25
C GLN A 794 -0.69 19.47 79.15
N PRO A 795 0.34 20.13 78.62
CA PRO A 795 0.86 21.28 79.37
C PRO A 795 0.99 22.57 78.54
N ALA A 796 0.41 23.57 79.16
CA ALA A 796 0.80 24.97 79.24
C ALA A 796 1.16 25.79 78.00
N VAL A 797 0.26 26.63 77.72
CA VAL A 797 0.30 27.99 77.16
C VAL A 797 1.64 28.71 77.22
N PHE A 798 2.07 29.18 76.08
CA PHE A 798 2.86 30.43 75.97
C PHE A 798 2.43 31.19 74.70
N SER A 799 1.71 32.29 74.90
CA SER A 799 1.47 33.35 73.95
C SER A 799 2.43 34.50 74.19
N PRO A 800 2.40 35.53 73.45
CA PRO A 800 2.88 35.87 72.06
C PRO A 800 3.75 37.12 72.07
N LYS A 801 4.27 37.49 70.95
CA LYS A 801 4.33 38.95 70.64
C LYS A 801 4.41 39.18 69.12
N ALA A 802 3.57 40.06 68.73
CA ALA A 802 3.44 40.65 67.40
C ALA A 802 4.55 41.63 67.10
N ALA A 803 4.88 41.77 65.86
CA ALA A 803 5.28 42.96 65.09
C ALA A 803 5.80 42.44 63.71
N GLY A 804 5.43 42.91 62.58
CA GLY A 804 4.98 44.13 62.05
C GLY A 804 5.25 43.99 60.56
N THR A 805 4.29 44.27 59.73
CA THR A 805 4.29 44.52 58.32
C THR A 805 5.35 45.53 57.88
N PRO A 806 5.81 45.71 56.59
CA PRO A 806 4.92 45.84 55.44
C PRO A 806 5.42 45.25 54.10
N ALA A 807 4.49 45.17 53.17
CA ALA A 807 4.71 44.98 51.72
C ALA A 807 5.40 46.22 51.10
N PRO A 808 5.99 46.14 49.90
CA PRO A 808 5.23 46.62 48.77
C PRO A 808 5.43 45.87 47.41
N GLU A 809 4.34 45.91 46.63
CA GLU A 809 4.20 46.36 45.24
C GLU A 809 4.86 45.62 44.08
N THR A 810 4.02 45.00 43.33
CA THR A 810 3.84 45.09 41.81
C THR A 810 4.99 45.44 40.93
N LYS A 811 5.18 44.60 39.94
CA LYS A 811 5.18 45.04 38.54
C LYS A 811 5.00 43.88 37.53
N THR A 812 3.90 43.96 36.83
CA THR A 812 3.55 43.48 35.50
C THR A 812 4.68 43.63 34.48
N LEU A 813 4.82 42.66 33.58
CA LEU A 813 4.93 42.89 32.13
C LEU A 813 4.89 41.54 31.35
N ILE A 814 3.89 41.47 30.51
CA ILE A 814 3.68 40.68 29.31
C ILE A 814 4.18 41.58 28.15
N PRO A 815 4.45 41.17 26.89
CA PRO A 815 4.54 39.90 26.15
C PRO A 815 5.76 39.79 25.21
N VAL A 816 5.97 38.71 24.56
CA VAL A 816 5.78 38.48 23.13
C VAL A 816 5.91 36.98 22.89
#